data_92aefa3da7d6503b2fbf22a0dc745b09
#
_entry.id   92aefa3da7d6503b2fbf22a0dc745b09
#
_cell.length_a   1.000
_cell.length_b   1.000
_cell.length_c   1.000
_cell.angle_alpha   90.00
_cell.angle_beta   90.00
_cell.angle_gamma   90.00
#
_symmetry.space_group_name_H-M   'P 1'
#
loop_
_entity.id
_entity.type
_entity.pdbx_description
1 polymer ?
#
loop_
_entity_poly.entity_id
_entity_poly.type
_entity_poly.pdbx_seq_one_letter_code
_entity_poly.pdbx_strand_id
1 'polypeptide(L)'
;MAEGDDFSFQTGKIKTFTILDYVLFGFTLVVSAVIGIFYAIKDRNKNNTKDFLLAGGNMNPIPVSLSLLASFMSAITVLGTPAEMYNYTFVYWWIGVSYIFVIAGAAHIFIPVFYRLRVTSAYEYLETRFSKGVRTAGSLTFCIQMILYMAIVLYAPSLALNAVTGFTLWGSVISVGLVCTFYTTLGGMKAVLWTDSFQIGMMFAGLIAVLVKGAESVGGMSQAWSYAEETGRTVLADWSPDPATRHSVWALVVGGIFTWIAIYGVNQSQVQRACSCGSLRDAQIAMWINLPGLWGILYLGCLIGITMYAFYRHCDPIQFKLVSASDQLVPLFVMDVMGNVYGVPGLFVACLFSGALSTISSGLNSIAACVLQDVIKAYFYKDMSEERATNVSKFVAGAFGLICIGLTYVASLLGGVLQAALSLFGMIGGPLLGVFTLGMIFPWANTYGAYAGLIGSLIFMFWIGIGTQIVKPAIPKSPLDLSQCNWNLTTTAASVTSLVNISSTRVSSVISSTMEFTHNATLVSTAAISSAAEVEHGPLYKLYTLSYIWYSATAVLTTVVIGLIVSFLTGRTKASEMNPRLMAPLFDIIFPFLPEKILRPLRFGVRYDMIKHFESDERHTANELHPTEIDKYFDTEMTEKEQTSRTHTMNPDSVIWQHMKHDDHNVDIFSNNPGSSTQALVELKTYRRI
;
A
#
# COMPACT_ATOMS: atom_id res chain seq x y z
N MET A 1 9.46 -27.40 41.04
CA MET A 1 9.03 -26.57 39.92
C MET A 1 8.02 -25.60 40.46
N ALA A 2 8.31 -24.33 40.48
CA ALA A 2 7.40 -23.33 41.00
C ALA A 2 6.13 -23.33 40.13
N GLU A 3 4.98 -23.58 40.74
CA GLU A 3 3.68 -23.48 40.09
C GLU A 3 3.47 -22.05 39.63
N GLY A 4 3.58 -21.92 38.37
CA GLY A 4 3.20 -20.95 37.41
C GLY A 4 2.63 -19.62 37.86
N ASP A 5 3.50 -18.60 37.94
CA ASP A 5 3.14 -17.19 37.79
C ASP A 5 2.87 -16.82 36.30
N ASP A 6 2.61 -17.82 35.45
CA ASP A 6 2.44 -17.66 34.05
C ASP A 6 1.02 -17.23 33.66
N PHE A 7 0.92 -16.22 32.81
CA PHE A 7 -0.35 -15.86 32.18
C PHE A 7 -0.87 -17.02 31.36
N SER A 8 -2.08 -17.41 31.61
CA SER A 8 -2.85 -18.28 30.74
C SER A 8 -4.31 -17.84 30.77
N PHE A 9 -5.06 -18.23 29.78
CA PHE A 9 -6.50 -18.04 29.71
C PHE A 9 -7.20 -18.54 31.01
N GLN A 10 -6.62 -19.54 31.68
CA GLN A 10 -7.15 -20.11 32.92
C GLN A 10 -6.72 -19.35 34.16
N THR A 11 -5.56 -18.73 34.22
CA THR A 11 -5.00 -18.08 35.40
C THR A 11 -5.16 -16.56 35.43
N GLY A 12 -5.43 -15.92 34.33
CA GLY A 12 -5.59 -14.46 34.24
C GLY A 12 -4.29 -13.64 34.41
N LYS A 13 -3.13 -14.28 34.48
CA LYS A 13 -1.83 -13.62 34.64
C LYS A 13 -1.13 -13.43 33.30
N ILE A 14 -0.54 -12.27 33.07
CA ILE A 14 0.18 -11.93 31.83
C ILE A 14 1.57 -12.55 31.82
N LYS A 15 1.90 -13.37 30.82
CA LYS A 15 3.24 -13.88 30.58
C LYS A 15 4.14 -12.77 30.04
N THR A 16 5.39 -12.77 30.49
CA THR A 16 6.42 -11.87 29.98
C THR A 16 7.38 -12.62 29.06
N PHE A 17 8.04 -11.91 28.21
CA PHE A 17 9.07 -12.46 27.32
C PHE A 17 10.24 -13.03 28.10
N THR A 18 10.75 -14.17 27.65
CA THR A 18 12.02 -14.73 28.09
C THR A 18 13.20 -14.00 27.48
N ILE A 19 14.39 -14.18 28.04
CA ILE A 19 15.63 -13.61 27.49
C ILE A 19 15.83 -14.05 26.04
N LEU A 20 15.49 -15.30 25.69
CA LEU A 20 15.63 -15.83 24.33
C LEU A 20 14.70 -15.13 23.33
N ASP A 21 13.51 -14.74 23.74
CA ASP A 21 12.57 -13.99 22.91
C ASP A 21 13.14 -12.61 22.53
N TYR A 22 13.72 -11.90 23.50
CA TYR A 22 14.40 -10.62 23.23
C TYR A 22 15.63 -10.79 22.34
N VAL A 23 16.40 -11.90 22.51
CA VAL A 23 17.56 -12.18 21.67
C VAL A 23 17.14 -12.43 20.23
N LEU A 24 16.08 -13.21 19.97
CA LEU A 24 15.59 -13.47 18.62
C LEU A 24 15.02 -12.21 17.96
N PHE A 25 14.27 -11.42 18.70
CA PHE A 25 13.79 -10.13 18.23
C PHE A 25 14.97 -9.19 17.89
N GLY A 26 15.92 -9.04 18.81
CA GLY A 26 17.11 -8.21 18.59
C GLY A 26 17.95 -8.70 17.42
N PHE A 27 18.09 -10.01 17.24
CA PHE A 27 18.81 -10.62 16.10
C PHE A 27 18.25 -10.17 14.76
N THR A 28 16.91 -10.13 14.57
CA THR A 28 16.31 -9.68 13.32
C THR A 28 16.60 -8.21 13.02
N LEU A 29 16.60 -7.35 14.04
CA LEU A 29 16.98 -5.94 13.90
C LEU A 29 18.45 -5.79 13.52
N VAL A 30 19.33 -6.56 14.16
CA VAL A 30 20.78 -6.56 13.88
C VAL A 30 21.06 -7.04 12.46
N VAL A 31 20.44 -8.14 12.01
CA VAL A 31 20.60 -8.65 10.63
C VAL A 31 20.16 -7.59 9.61
N SER A 32 19.00 -6.94 9.81
CA SER A 32 18.53 -5.86 8.94
C SER A 32 19.52 -4.69 8.89
N ALA A 33 20.04 -4.26 10.05
CA ALA A 33 21.04 -3.20 10.13
C ALA A 33 22.36 -3.58 9.44
N VAL A 34 22.84 -4.83 9.64
CA VAL A 34 24.07 -5.34 9.02
C VAL A 34 23.94 -5.38 7.49
N ILE A 35 22.81 -5.84 6.94
CA ILE A 35 22.54 -5.80 5.50
C ILE A 35 22.60 -4.35 5.00
N GLY A 36 21.96 -3.42 5.71
CA GLY A 36 21.99 -1.99 5.37
C GLY A 36 23.42 -1.43 5.33
N ILE A 37 24.22 -1.69 6.36
CA ILE A 37 25.62 -1.26 6.46
C ILE A 37 26.46 -1.90 5.36
N PHE A 38 26.28 -3.21 5.11
CA PHE A 38 27.02 -3.94 4.07
C PHE A 38 26.84 -3.28 2.70
N TYR A 39 25.59 -2.98 2.30
CA TYR A 39 25.33 -2.31 1.02
C TYR A 39 25.79 -0.85 1.02
N ALA A 40 25.69 -0.13 2.14
CA ALA A 40 26.23 1.21 2.28
C ALA A 40 27.75 1.26 2.02
N ILE A 41 28.49 0.26 2.53
CA ILE A 41 29.95 0.15 2.31
C ILE A 41 30.25 -0.32 0.89
N LYS A 42 29.56 -1.35 0.39
CA LYS A 42 29.77 -1.93 -0.94
C LYS A 42 29.52 -0.94 -2.08
N ASP A 43 28.48 -0.12 -1.95
CA ASP A 43 28.09 0.85 -2.98
C ASP A 43 28.63 2.27 -2.68
N ARG A 44 29.53 2.44 -1.70
CA ARG A 44 30.08 3.75 -1.29
C ARG A 44 30.71 4.53 -2.46
N ASN A 45 31.31 3.84 -3.43
CA ASN A 45 31.96 4.46 -4.59
C ASN A 45 31.01 4.69 -5.78
N LYS A 46 29.74 4.26 -5.66
CA LYS A 46 28.71 4.45 -6.70
C LYS A 46 27.81 5.60 -6.32
N ASN A 47 28.30 6.84 -6.47
CA ASN A 47 27.54 8.05 -6.16
C ASN A 47 26.55 8.40 -7.28
N ASN A 48 25.68 7.44 -7.67
CA ASN A 48 24.65 7.65 -8.68
C ASN A 48 23.27 7.50 -8.05
N THR A 49 22.41 8.51 -8.25
CA THR A 49 21.01 8.52 -7.77
C THR A 49 20.21 7.33 -8.27
N LYS A 50 20.46 6.85 -9.51
CA LYS A 50 19.82 5.68 -10.10
C LYS A 50 20.17 4.39 -9.32
N ASP A 51 21.44 4.24 -8.92
CA ASP A 51 21.86 3.10 -8.08
C ASP A 51 21.22 3.15 -6.70
N PHE A 52 21.10 4.34 -6.10
CA PHE A 52 20.51 4.52 -4.78
C PHE A 52 19.00 4.29 -4.79
N LEU A 53 18.25 4.88 -5.77
CA LEU A 53 16.79 4.84 -5.82
C LEU A 53 16.23 3.64 -6.58
N LEU A 54 16.90 3.13 -7.64
CA LEU A 54 16.42 2.05 -8.50
C LEU A 54 17.30 0.79 -8.47
N ALA A 55 18.21 0.68 -7.51
CA ALA A 55 19.15 -0.44 -7.40
C ALA A 55 19.98 -0.71 -8.68
N GLY A 56 20.17 0.33 -9.52
CA GLY A 56 20.89 0.25 -10.79
C GLY A 56 20.07 -0.25 -11.98
N GLY A 57 18.80 -0.59 -11.80
CA GLY A 57 17.89 -0.98 -12.89
C GLY A 57 18.19 -2.34 -13.53
N ASN A 58 18.85 -3.26 -12.81
CA ASN A 58 19.22 -4.59 -13.33
C ASN A 58 19.09 -5.69 -12.27
N MET A 59 18.02 -5.64 -11.50
CA MET A 59 17.74 -6.60 -10.42
C MET A 59 17.07 -7.87 -10.94
N ASN A 60 17.37 -8.99 -10.30
CA ASN A 60 16.72 -10.27 -10.58
C ASN A 60 15.23 -10.23 -10.13
N PRO A 61 14.31 -10.87 -10.87
CA PRO A 61 12.87 -10.89 -10.52
C PRO A 61 12.56 -11.46 -9.13
N ILE A 62 13.33 -12.42 -8.62
CA ILE A 62 13.03 -13.10 -7.36
C ILE A 62 13.16 -12.17 -6.15
N PRO A 63 14.31 -11.50 -5.88
CA PRO A 63 14.40 -10.52 -4.80
C PRO A 63 13.39 -9.38 -4.94
N VAL A 64 13.13 -8.93 -6.18
CA VAL A 64 12.13 -7.89 -6.44
C VAL A 64 10.72 -8.38 -6.07
N SER A 65 10.36 -9.61 -6.43
CA SER A 65 9.06 -10.20 -6.06
C SER A 65 8.89 -10.32 -4.54
N LEU A 66 9.91 -10.81 -3.83
CA LEU A 66 9.87 -10.92 -2.37
C LEU A 66 9.75 -9.54 -1.71
N SER A 67 10.44 -8.54 -2.25
CA SER A 67 10.34 -7.16 -1.76
C SER A 67 8.98 -6.51 -2.08
N LEU A 68 8.40 -6.77 -3.28
CA LEU A 68 7.03 -6.36 -3.61
C LEU A 68 6.03 -6.92 -2.59
N LEU A 69 6.18 -8.20 -2.23
CA LEU A 69 5.35 -8.87 -1.22
C LEU A 69 5.52 -8.24 0.16
N ALA A 70 6.74 -8.11 0.64
CA ALA A 70 7.07 -7.62 1.97
C ALA A 70 6.62 -6.17 2.20
N SER A 71 6.58 -5.35 1.15
CA SER A 71 6.33 -3.90 1.26
C SER A 71 4.92 -3.56 1.72
N PHE A 72 3.93 -4.37 1.38
CA PHE A 72 2.53 -4.12 1.72
C PHE A 72 1.87 -5.25 2.53
N MET A 73 2.49 -6.43 2.60
CA MET A 73 2.14 -7.45 3.59
C MET A 73 2.81 -7.09 4.92
N SER A 74 2.30 -6.05 5.55
CA SER A 74 2.83 -5.47 6.78
C SER A 74 2.30 -6.16 8.04
N ALA A 75 2.80 -5.72 9.19
CA ALA A 75 2.24 -6.11 10.49
C ALA A 75 0.72 -5.88 10.60
N ILE A 76 0.18 -4.88 9.87
CA ILE A 76 -1.26 -4.61 9.82
C ILE A 76 -2.02 -5.81 9.24
N THR A 77 -1.51 -6.43 8.18
CA THR A 77 -2.14 -7.63 7.59
C THR A 77 -2.03 -8.83 8.52
N VAL A 78 -0.86 -9.01 9.15
CA VAL A 78 -0.60 -10.14 10.07
C VAL A 78 -1.48 -10.08 11.32
N LEU A 79 -1.76 -8.90 11.85
CA LEU A 79 -2.63 -8.71 13.01
C LEU A 79 -4.11 -8.57 12.63
N GLY A 80 -4.37 -7.82 11.57
CA GLY A 80 -5.72 -7.42 11.21
C GLY A 80 -6.52 -8.53 10.51
N THR A 81 -5.91 -9.33 9.63
CA THR A 81 -6.63 -10.43 8.96
C THR A 81 -7.17 -11.47 9.95
N PRO A 82 -6.38 -11.99 10.90
CA PRO A 82 -6.93 -12.87 11.93
C PRO A 82 -8.02 -12.21 12.79
N ALA A 83 -7.86 -10.93 13.12
CA ALA A 83 -8.85 -10.19 13.91
C ALA A 83 -10.19 -10.00 13.15
N GLU A 84 -10.14 -9.83 11.81
CA GLU A 84 -11.36 -9.81 10.97
C GLU A 84 -12.08 -11.16 10.97
N MET A 85 -11.33 -12.28 10.87
CA MET A 85 -11.90 -13.63 10.96
C MET A 85 -12.53 -13.89 12.33
N TYR A 86 -11.87 -13.44 13.39
CA TYR A 86 -12.35 -13.57 14.75
C TYR A 86 -13.65 -12.81 14.99
N ASN A 87 -13.73 -11.55 14.57
CA ASN A 87 -14.88 -10.66 14.81
C ASN A 87 -16.06 -10.89 13.84
N TYR A 88 -15.78 -11.36 12.62
CA TYR A 88 -16.78 -11.46 11.56
C TYR A 88 -16.84 -12.89 11.00
N THR A 89 -16.77 -13.06 9.68
CA THR A 89 -16.88 -14.35 9.00
C THR A 89 -15.71 -14.63 8.07
N PHE A 90 -15.61 -15.85 7.57
CA PHE A 90 -14.57 -16.27 6.64
C PHE A 90 -14.72 -15.63 5.23
N VAL A 91 -15.80 -14.91 4.95
CA VAL A 91 -16.05 -14.22 3.65
C VAL A 91 -14.87 -13.36 3.20
N TYR A 92 -14.09 -12.78 4.12
CA TYR A 92 -12.94 -11.94 3.79
C TYR A 92 -11.89 -12.63 2.89
N TRP A 93 -11.84 -13.96 2.83
CA TRP A 93 -10.93 -14.71 1.96
C TRP A 93 -11.09 -14.35 0.47
N TRP A 94 -12.28 -13.87 0.03
CA TRP A 94 -12.55 -13.45 -1.34
C TRP A 94 -11.66 -12.31 -1.82
N ILE A 95 -11.04 -11.56 -0.91
CA ILE A 95 -10.05 -10.56 -1.31
C ILE A 95 -8.85 -11.18 -2.03
N GLY A 96 -8.54 -12.46 -1.77
CA GLY A 96 -7.53 -13.23 -2.48
C GLY A 96 -7.87 -13.45 -3.96
N VAL A 97 -9.15 -13.47 -4.32
CA VAL A 97 -9.58 -13.54 -5.73
C VAL A 97 -9.27 -12.22 -6.44
N SER A 98 -9.44 -11.08 -5.76
CA SER A 98 -9.08 -9.78 -6.33
C SER A 98 -7.60 -9.68 -6.71
N TYR A 99 -6.69 -10.36 -5.98
CA TYR A 99 -5.25 -10.32 -6.24
C TYR A 99 -4.88 -10.81 -7.64
N ILE A 100 -5.63 -11.77 -8.22
CA ILE A 100 -5.40 -12.24 -9.60
C ILE A 100 -5.57 -11.08 -10.59
N PHE A 101 -6.70 -10.37 -10.47
CA PHE A 101 -7.02 -9.24 -11.36
C PHE A 101 -6.10 -8.05 -11.10
N VAL A 102 -5.70 -7.84 -9.85
CA VAL A 102 -4.75 -6.79 -9.45
C VAL A 102 -3.39 -7.03 -10.08
N ILE A 103 -2.83 -8.23 -9.94
CA ILE A 103 -1.51 -8.55 -10.51
C ILE A 103 -1.56 -8.52 -12.03
N ALA A 104 -2.62 -9.05 -12.65
CA ALA A 104 -2.82 -8.95 -14.09
C ALA A 104 -2.90 -7.49 -14.55
N GLY A 105 -3.70 -6.66 -13.89
CA GLY A 105 -3.84 -5.23 -14.20
C GLY A 105 -2.54 -4.46 -13.99
N ALA A 106 -1.86 -4.65 -12.86
CA ALA A 106 -0.57 -4.00 -12.59
C ALA A 106 0.48 -4.41 -13.62
N ALA A 107 0.69 -5.73 -13.84
CA ALA A 107 1.73 -6.25 -14.71
C ALA A 107 1.52 -5.93 -16.20
N HIS A 108 0.27 -5.85 -16.66
CA HIS A 108 0.00 -5.74 -18.11
C HIS A 108 -0.58 -4.39 -18.53
N ILE A 109 -1.18 -3.60 -17.61
CA ILE A 109 -1.78 -2.29 -17.95
C ILE A 109 -0.88 -1.16 -17.46
N PHE A 110 -0.55 -1.08 -16.16
CA PHE A 110 0.11 0.07 -15.54
C PHE A 110 1.63 0.04 -15.69
N ILE A 111 2.30 -1.03 -15.25
CA ILE A 111 3.76 -1.16 -15.25
C ILE A 111 4.39 -1.00 -16.64
N PRO A 112 3.81 -1.53 -17.74
CA PRO A 112 4.38 -1.32 -19.08
C PRO A 112 4.47 0.14 -19.48
N VAL A 113 3.54 1.00 -19.04
CA VAL A 113 3.58 2.43 -19.35
C VAL A 113 4.74 3.10 -18.62
N PHE A 114 4.91 2.83 -17.32
CA PHE A 114 6.03 3.37 -16.54
C PHE A 114 7.39 2.86 -17.03
N TYR A 115 7.47 1.58 -17.36
CA TYR A 115 8.70 0.95 -17.83
C TYR A 115 9.17 1.51 -19.18
N ARG A 116 8.24 1.75 -20.13
CA ARG A 116 8.54 2.39 -21.43
C ARG A 116 9.05 3.83 -21.27
N LEU A 117 8.59 4.55 -20.27
CA LEU A 117 8.99 5.93 -20.00
C LEU A 117 10.29 6.02 -19.20
N ARG A 118 10.80 4.89 -18.66
CA ARG A 118 11.99 4.81 -17.79
C ARG A 118 12.00 5.83 -16.65
N VAL A 119 10.82 6.06 -16.06
CA VAL A 119 10.63 7.04 -14.99
C VAL A 119 11.29 6.61 -13.69
N THR A 120 11.86 7.56 -12.96
CA THR A 120 12.33 7.35 -11.58
C THR A 120 11.20 7.54 -10.58
N SER A 121 10.33 8.52 -10.83
CA SER A 121 9.09 8.73 -10.11
C SER A 121 7.89 8.41 -11.00
N ALA A 122 6.93 7.62 -10.50
CA ALA A 122 5.68 7.35 -11.22
C ALA A 122 4.94 8.64 -11.62
N TYR A 123 5.14 9.72 -10.86
CA TYR A 123 4.49 11.02 -11.10
C TYR A 123 5.09 11.80 -12.27
N GLU A 124 6.29 11.45 -12.75
CA GLU A 124 6.86 11.99 -14.00
C GLU A 124 5.94 11.72 -15.20
N TYR A 125 5.23 10.58 -15.19
CA TYR A 125 4.19 10.29 -16.15
C TYR A 125 3.12 11.39 -16.21
N LEU A 126 2.68 11.91 -15.04
CA LEU A 126 1.65 12.95 -14.98
C LEU A 126 2.11 14.30 -15.57
N GLU A 127 3.41 14.60 -15.49
CA GLU A 127 3.98 15.77 -16.18
C GLU A 127 3.92 15.62 -17.69
N THR A 128 4.40 14.49 -18.20
CA THR A 128 4.41 14.21 -19.63
C THR A 128 2.99 14.13 -20.21
N ARG A 129 2.03 13.65 -19.41
CA ARG A 129 0.64 13.46 -19.83
C ARG A 129 -0.21 14.73 -19.70
N PHE A 130 -0.01 15.50 -18.63
CA PHE A 130 -0.83 16.66 -18.28
C PHE A 130 0.03 17.91 -18.09
N SER A 131 0.66 18.06 -16.91
CA SER A 131 1.51 19.21 -16.61
C SER A 131 2.37 18.96 -15.35
N LYS A 132 3.41 19.77 -15.19
CA LYS A 132 4.28 19.78 -14.01
C LYS A 132 3.52 19.97 -12.71
N GLY A 133 2.49 20.80 -12.70
CA GLY A 133 1.68 21.00 -11.49
C GLY A 133 0.84 19.78 -11.11
N VAL A 134 0.29 19.01 -12.07
CA VAL A 134 -0.42 17.76 -11.80
C VAL A 134 0.55 16.70 -11.24
N ARG A 135 1.80 16.63 -11.77
CA ARG A 135 2.88 15.82 -11.21
C ARG A 135 3.09 16.12 -9.74
N THR A 136 3.28 17.40 -9.40
CA THR A 136 3.55 17.82 -8.03
C THR A 136 2.36 17.57 -7.10
N ALA A 137 1.12 17.84 -7.57
CA ALA A 137 -0.08 17.56 -6.78
C ALA A 137 -0.21 16.05 -6.48
N GLY A 138 0.00 15.18 -7.47
CA GLY A 138 0.00 13.74 -7.29
C GLY A 138 1.10 13.26 -6.34
N SER A 139 2.32 13.74 -6.53
CA SER A 139 3.48 13.38 -5.70
C SER A 139 3.29 13.81 -4.23
N LEU A 140 2.79 15.02 -3.97
CA LEU A 140 2.50 15.48 -2.61
C LEU A 140 1.37 14.67 -1.97
N THR A 141 0.33 14.36 -2.72
CA THR A 141 -0.77 13.51 -2.25
C THR A 141 -0.25 12.12 -1.84
N PHE A 142 0.64 11.53 -2.63
CA PHE A 142 1.31 10.27 -2.29
C PHE A 142 2.19 10.40 -1.03
N CYS A 143 2.98 11.46 -0.91
CA CYS A 143 3.83 11.66 0.27
C CYS A 143 2.99 11.74 1.55
N ILE A 144 1.87 12.46 1.52
CA ILE A 144 0.92 12.55 2.64
C ILE A 144 0.33 11.17 2.95
N GLN A 145 -0.16 10.45 1.94
CA GLN A 145 -0.68 9.10 2.11
C GLN A 145 0.34 8.17 2.75
N MET A 146 1.55 8.17 2.22
CA MET A 146 2.58 7.22 2.63
C MET A 146 3.09 7.47 4.04
N ILE A 147 3.23 8.74 4.45
CA ILE A 147 3.69 9.07 5.80
C ILE A 147 2.65 8.70 6.86
N LEU A 148 1.36 8.92 6.57
CA LEU A 148 0.27 8.50 7.45
C LEU A 148 0.19 6.98 7.55
N TYR A 149 0.34 6.28 6.43
CA TYR A 149 0.36 4.82 6.40
C TYR A 149 1.52 4.24 7.20
N MET A 150 2.75 4.76 7.01
CA MET A 150 3.91 4.32 7.77
C MET A 150 3.75 4.55 9.27
N ALA A 151 3.09 5.62 9.70
CA ALA A 151 2.79 5.87 11.10
C ALA A 151 1.86 4.80 11.70
N ILE A 152 0.83 4.36 10.96
CA ILE A 152 -0.05 3.24 11.36
C ILE A 152 0.75 1.93 11.40
N VAL A 153 1.62 1.68 10.42
CA VAL A 153 2.46 0.49 10.33
C VAL A 153 3.44 0.38 11.50
N LEU A 154 3.97 1.51 11.98
CA LEU A 154 4.88 1.54 13.14
C LEU A 154 4.11 1.36 14.46
N TYR A 155 2.90 1.90 14.54
CA TYR A 155 2.04 1.81 15.74
C TYR A 155 1.60 0.37 16.03
N ALA A 156 1.10 -0.36 15.03
CA ALA A 156 0.47 -1.67 15.20
C ALA A 156 1.37 -2.71 15.90
N PRO A 157 2.60 -3.01 15.44
CA PRO A 157 3.47 -3.97 16.12
C PRO A 157 3.99 -3.45 17.47
N SER A 158 4.11 -2.12 17.62
CA SER A 158 4.51 -1.53 18.90
C SER A 158 3.42 -1.69 19.95
N LEU A 159 2.14 -1.57 19.57
CA LEU A 159 1.00 -1.87 20.41
C LEU A 159 0.95 -3.36 20.79
N ALA A 160 1.22 -4.25 19.84
CA ALA A 160 1.30 -5.68 20.05
C ALA A 160 2.41 -6.04 21.05
N LEU A 161 3.61 -5.49 20.88
CA LEU A 161 4.73 -5.73 21.79
C LEU A 161 4.43 -5.21 23.22
N ASN A 162 3.84 -4.02 23.31
CA ASN A 162 3.43 -3.46 24.63
C ASN A 162 2.45 -4.39 25.36
N ALA A 163 1.46 -4.94 24.62
CA ALA A 163 0.44 -5.80 25.21
C ALA A 163 1.00 -7.11 25.79
N VAL A 164 2.06 -7.67 25.20
CA VAL A 164 2.60 -9.00 25.57
C VAL A 164 3.86 -8.95 26.42
N THR A 165 4.61 -7.84 26.40
CA THR A 165 5.89 -7.75 27.13
C THR A 165 5.87 -6.73 28.26
N GLY A 166 4.87 -5.84 28.29
CA GLY A 166 4.88 -4.67 29.16
C GLY A 166 5.92 -3.61 28.77
N PHE A 167 6.65 -3.80 27.65
CA PHE A 167 7.59 -2.79 27.14
C PHE A 167 6.81 -1.54 26.73
N THR A 168 7.32 -0.37 27.06
CA THR A 168 6.59 0.87 26.81
C THR A 168 6.32 1.06 25.31
N LEU A 169 5.09 1.40 24.95
CA LEU A 169 4.67 1.65 23.56
C LEU A 169 5.63 2.61 22.83
N TRP A 170 5.93 3.74 23.47
CA TRP A 170 6.82 4.75 22.89
C TRP A 170 8.28 4.31 22.79
N GLY A 171 8.74 3.47 23.73
CA GLY A 171 10.06 2.84 23.65
C GLY A 171 10.19 1.96 22.40
N SER A 172 9.17 1.16 22.10
CA SER A 172 9.11 0.35 20.88
C SER A 172 9.08 1.21 19.62
N VAL A 173 8.20 2.22 19.57
CA VAL A 173 8.06 3.13 18.42
C VAL A 173 9.39 3.84 18.11
N ILE A 174 10.03 4.42 19.13
CA ILE A 174 11.28 5.16 18.94
C ILE A 174 12.42 4.23 18.53
N SER A 175 12.63 3.12 19.24
CA SER A 175 13.75 2.22 18.96
C SER A 175 13.66 1.61 17.56
N VAL A 176 12.51 1.08 17.19
CA VAL A 176 12.31 0.45 15.86
C VAL A 176 12.31 1.50 14.75
N GLY A 177 11.64 2.63 14.97
CA GLY A 177 11.60 3.73 14.01
C GLY A 177 12.99 4.30 13.72
N LEU A 178 13.85 4.48 14.73
CA LEU A 178 15.23 4.94 14.55
C LEU A 178 16.08 3.92 13.82
N VAL A 179 16.02 2.63 14.18
CA VAL A 179 16.78 1.57 13.49
C VAL A 179 16.37 1.49 12.01
N CYS A 180 15.07 1.54 11.72
CA CYS A 180 14.57 1.52 10.35
C CYS A 180 15.06 2.73 9.54
N THR A 181 14.91 3.93 10.09
CA THR A 181 15.37 5.18 9.46
C THR A 181 16.86 5.13 9.19
N PHE A 182 17.65 4.64 10.15
CA PHE A 182 19.11 4.55 10.03
C PHE A 182 19.54 3.65 8.85
N TYR A 183 19.10 2.38 8.81
CA TYR A 183 19.57 1.49 7.76
C TYR A 183 19.03 1.85 6.36
N THR A 184 17.82 2.41 6.28
CA THR A 184 17.22 2.87 5.03
C THR A 184 17.98 4.06 4.45
N THR A 185 18.30 5.04 5.30
CA THR A 185 19.07 6.23 4.91
C THR A 185 20.47 5.89 4.39
N LEU A 186 21.11 4.85 4.92
CA LEU A 186 22.45 4.46 4.52
C LEU A 186 22.46 3.53 3.29
N GLY A 187 21.56 2.56 3.25
CA GLY A 187 21.67 1.41 2.34
C GLY A 187 20.98 1.57 0.99
N GLY A 188 20.01 2.50 0.83
CA GLY A 188 19.25 2.69 -0.41
C GLY A 188 18.45 1.47 -0.84
N MET A 189 17.98 1.45 -2.10
CA MET A 189 17.05 0.42 -2.63
C MET A 189 17.64 -1.01 -2.63
N LYS A 190 18.95 -1.19 -2.89
CA LYS A 190 19.55 -2.54 -2.87
C LYS A 190 19.49 -3.17 -1.49
N ALA A 191 19.78 -2.38 -0.45
CA ALA A 191 19.66 -2.85 0.92
C ALA A 191 18.21 -3.23 1.23
N VAL A 192 17.24 -2.37 0.84
CA VAL A 192 15.81 -2.62 1.03
C VAL A 192 15.38 -3.94 0.39
N LEU A 193 15.73 -4.20 -0.88
CA LEU A 193 15.35 -5.45 -1.57
C LEU A 193 15.86 -6.72 -0.85
N TRP A 194 17.07 -6.69 -0.31
CA TRP A 194 17.65 -7.84 0.38
C TRP A 194 17.15 -7.97 1.83
N THR A 195 16.97 -6.87 2.56
CA THR A 195 16.33 -6.91 3.88
C THR A 195 14.91 -7.42 3.79
N ASP A 196 14.14 -6.96 2.78
CA ASP A 196 12.77 -7.42 2.52
C ASP A 196 12.72 -8.92 2.24
N SER A 197 13.70 -9.45 1.45
CA SER A 197 13.78 -10.88 1.14
C SER A 197 14.04 -11.73 2.40
N PHE A 198 14.83 -11.25 3.34
CA PHE A 198 15.02 -11.89 4.64
C PHE A 198 13.76 -11.79 5.50
N GLN A 199 13.16 -10.61 5.55
CA GLN A 199 12.01 -10.30 6.40
C GLN A 199 10.76 -11.09 6.00
N ILE A 200 10.53 -11.32 4.69
CA ILE A 200 9.40 -12.17 4.26
C ILE A 200 9.54 -13.62 4.71
N GLY A 201 10.77 -14.15 4.72
CA GLY A 201 11.06 -15.45 5.29
C GLY A 201 10.70 -15.55 6.77
N MET A 202 11.06 -14.52 7.55
CA MET A 202 10.69 -14.42 8.96
C MET A 202 9.17 -14.33 9.16
N MET A 203 8.46 -13.60 8.29
CA MET A 203 7.00 -13.47 8.34
C MET A 203 6.32 -14.84 8.13
N PHE A 204 6.71 -15.59 7.11
CA PHE A 204 6.17 -16.93 6.89
C PHE A 204 6.49 -17.88 8.04
N ALA A 205 7.72 -17.88 8.55
CA ALA A 205 8.11 -18.72 9.67
C ALA A 205 7.26 -18.43 10.93
N GLY A 206 7.04 -17.15 11.25
CA GLY A 206 6.21 -16.75 12.38
C GLY A 206 4.74 -17.14 12.22
N LEU A 207 4.14 -16.85 11.06
CA LEU A 207 2.74 -17.20 10.78
C LEU A 207 2.49 -18.71 10.81
N ILE A 208 3.39 -19.51 10.23
CA ILE A 208 3.29 -20.98 10.23
C ILE A 208 3.41 -21.51 11.66
N ALA A 209 4.35 -21.00 12.45
CA ALA A 209 4.51 -21.41 13.84
C ALA A 209 3.25 -21.13 14.67
N VAL A 210 2.65 -19.93 14.50
CA VAL A 210 1.39 -19.56 15.18
C VAL A 210 0.24 -20.48 14.76
N LEU A 211 0.10 -20.75 13.47
CA LEU A 211 -0.97 -21.62 12.97
C LEU A 211 -0.83 -23.06 13.48
N VAL A 212 0.38 -23.64 13.40
CA VAL A 212 0.62 -25.03 13.80
C VAL A 212 0.36 -25.20 15.29
N LYS A 213 0.95 -24.35 16.12
CA LYS A 213 0.78 -24.44 17.58
C LYS A 213 -0.64 -24.06 18.02
N GLY A 214 -1.24 -23.07 17.38
CA GLY A 214 -2.62 -22.68 17.63
C GLY A 214 -3.59 -23.83 17.31
N ALA A 215 -3.44 -24.48 16.16
CA ALA A 215 -4.26 -25.62 15.78
C ALA A 215 -4.07 -26.80 16.75
N GLU A 216 -2.83 -27.09 17.15
CA GLU A 216 -2.54 -28.13 18.15
C GLU A 216 -3.27 -27.87 19.47
N SER A 217 -3.34 -26.61 19.94
CA SER A 217 -3.99 -26.26 21.22
C SER A 217 -5.50 -26.48 21.28
N VAL A 218 -6.16 -26.51 20.10
CA VAL A 218 -7.62 -26.71 19.99
C VAL A 218 -8.00 -28.12 19.48
N GLY A 219 -7.04 -29.03 19.35
CA GLY A 219 -7.28 -30.41 18.89
C GLY A 219 -7.17 -30.60 17.37
N GLY A 220 -6.56 -29.65 16.67
CA GLY A 220 -6.33 -29.68 15.21
C GLY A 220 -7.18 -28.70 14.43
N MET A 221 -6.81 -28.45 13.18
CA MET A 221 -7.51 -27.49 12.29
C MET A 221 -8.95 -27.92 11.99
N SER A 222 -9.21 -29.22 11.86
CA SER A 222 -10.57 -29.75 11.65
C SER A 222 -11.49 -29.41 12.82
N GLN A 223 -10.97 -29.53 14.05
CA GLN A 223 -11.73 -29.19 15.25
C GLN A 223 -11.96 -27.68 15.35
N ALA A 224 -10.94 -26.88 15.05
CA ALA A 224 -11.09 -25.41 15.01
C ALA A 224 -12.17 -24.98 14.01
N TRP A 225 -12.21 -25.63 12.84
CA TRP A 225 -13.21 -25.36 11.80
C TRP A 225 -14.62 -25.74 12.26
N SER A 226 -14.80 -26.93 12.88
CA SER A 226 -16.09 -27.37 13.43
C SER A 226 -16.63 -26.37 14.45
N TYR A 227 -15.79 -25.90 15.39
CA TYR A 227 -16.20 -24.90 16.36
C TYR A 227 -16.61 -23.56 15.77
N ALA A 228 -15.95 -23.15 14.69
CA ALA A 228 -16.31 -21.94 13.95
C ALA A 228 -17.62 -22.11 13.15
N GLU A 229 -17.89 -23.32 12.65
CA GLU A 229 -19.11 -23.66 11.93
C GLU A 229 -20.34 -23.63 12.82
N GLU A 230 -20.25 -24.13 14.05
CA GLU A 230 -21.33 -24.09 15.05
C GLU A 230 -21.87 -22.67 15.30
N THR A 231 -21.05 -21.64 15.10
CA THR A 231 -21.40 -20.23 15.32
C THR A 231 -21.57 -19.43 14.03
N GLY A 232 -21.58 -20.11 12.88
CA GLY A 232 -21.80 -19.46 11.56
C GLY A 232 -20.65 -18.61 11.07
N ARG A 233 -19.40 -18.79 11.59
CA ARG A 233 -18.23 -18.03 11.11
C ARG A 233 -17.61 -18.56 9.84
N THR A 234 -17.91 -19.82 9.48
CA THR A 234 -17.40 -20.46 8.26
C THR A 234 -18.20 -20.14 7.00
N VAL A 235 -19.06 -19.11 7.06
CA VAL A 235 -19.74 -18.61 5.85
C VAL A 235 -18.69 -18.23 4.82
N LEU A 236 -18.70 -18.91 3.67
CA LEU A 236 -17.70 -18.75 2.61
C LEU A 236 -18.01 -17.59 1.66
N ALA A 237 -19.27 -17.23 1.49
CA ALA A 237 -19.67 -16.20 0.55
C ALA A 237 -20.94 -15.45 1.03
N ASP A 238 -20.91 -14.13 0.92
CA ASP A 238 -22.06 -13.24 1.06
C ASP A 238 -22.24 -12.50 -0.27
N TRP A 239 -23.33 -12.78 -0.97
CA TRP A 239 -23.65 -12.21 -2.27
C TRP A 239 -24.52 -10.95 -2.17
N SER A 240 -24.65 -10.36 -0.98
CA SER A 240 -25.42 -9.14 -0.79
C SER A 240 -24.94 -8.03 -1.74
N PRO A 241 -25.83 -7.43 -2.53
CA PRO A 241 -25.49 -6.29 -3.40
C PRO A 241 -25.43 -4.96 -2.64
N ASP A 242 -25.81 -4.94 -1.36
CA ASP A 242 -25.82 -3.73 -0.55
C ASP A 242 -24.38 -3.23 -0.31
N PRO A 243 -24.02 -2.02 -0.78
CA PRO A 243 -22.70 -1.44 -0.59
C PRO A 243 -22.37 -1.11 0.87
N ALA A 244 -23.36 -1.11 1.77
CA ALA A 244 -23.17 -0.94 3.20
C ALA A 244 -22.70 -2.24 3.89
N THR A 245 -22.91 -3.41 3.27
CA THR A 245 -22.42 -4.69 3.79
C THR A 245 -20.91 -4.65 3.90
N ARG A 246 -20.36 -4.88 5.13
CA ARG A 246 -18.92 -4.77 5.41
C ARG A 246 -18.09 -5.62 4.46
N HIS A 247 -18.42 -6.90 4.36
CA HIS A 247 -17.72 -7.89 3.53
C HIS A 247 -18.73 -8.68 2.70
N SER A 248 -19.05 -8.21 1.51
CA SER A 248 -19.72 -9.01 0.48
C SER A 248 -18.71 -9.45 -0.57
N VAL A 249 -19.01 -10.51 -1.34
CA VAL A 249 -18.16 -10.96 -2.47
C VAL A 249 -17.90 -9.81 -3.43
N TRP A 250 -18.92 -8.99 -3.72
CA TRP A 250 -18.78 -7.82 -4.59
C TRP A 250 -17.82 -6.77 -4.04
N ALA A 251 -17.94 -6.45 -2.75
CA ALA A 251 -17.05 -5.48 -2.12
C ALA A 251 -15.59 -5.99 -2.13
N LEU A 252 -15.37 -7.25 -1.74
CA LEU A 252 -14.04 -7.84 -1.63
C LEU A 252 -13.36 -8.05 -3.00
N VAL A 253 -14.11 -8.50 -4.01
CA VAL A 253 -13.55 -8.71 -5.34
C VAL A 253 -13.45 -7.39 -6.10
N VAL A 254 -14.57 -6.70 -6.33
CA VAL A 254 -14.57 -5.48 -7.16
C VAL A 254 -13.92 -4.31 -6.41
N GLY A 255 -14.37 -4.00 -5.19
CA GLY A 255 -13.76 -2.94 -4.38
C GLY A 255 -12.28 -3.24 -4.07
N GLY A 256 -11.96 -4.51 -3.79
CA GLY A 256 -10.61 -4.99 -3.59
C GLY A 256 -9.70 -4.76 -4.80
N ILE A 257 -10.18 -5.01 -6.05
CA ILE A 257 -9.42 -4.73 -7.27
C ILE A 257 -8.96 -3.27 -7.28
N PHE A 258 -9.84 -2.31 -7.06
CA PHE A 258 -9.47 -0.89 -7.08
C PHE A 258 -8.49 -0.52 -5.97
N THR A 259 -8.71 -1.03 -4.76
CA THR A 259 -7.81 -0.75 -3.62
C THR A 259 -6.41 -1.31 -3.85
N TRP A 260 -6.30 -2.56 -4.30
CA TRP A 260 -5.00 -3.19 -4.50
C TRP A 260 -4.30 -2.77 -5.80
N ILE A 261 -5.04 -2.38 -6.86
CA ILE A 261 -4.43 -1.74 -8.04
C ILE A 261 -3.87 -0.35 -7.67
N ALA A 262 -4.51 0.42 -6.79
CA ALA A 262 -3.93 1.66 -6.30
C ALA A 262 -2.57 1.43 -5.63
N ILE A 263 -2.39 0.27 -4.99
CA ILE A 263 -1.14 -0.13 -4.35
C ILE A 263 -0.15 -0.70 -5.39
N TYR A 264 -0.51 -1.75 -6.13
CA TYR A 264 0.42 -2.48 -7.00
C TYR A 264 0.65 -1.84 -8.37
N GLY A 265 -0.33 -1.05 -8.86
CA GLY A 265 -0.28 -0.45 -10.20
C GLY A 265 0.34 0.93 -10.27
N VAL A 266 0.07 1.81 -9.28
CA VAL A 266 0.44 3.23 -9.38
C VAL A 266 1.19 3.79 -8.15
N ASN A 267 1.29 3.04 -7.05
CA ASN A 267 2.05 3.47 -5.88
C ASN A 267 3.55 3.51 -6.19
N GLN A 268 4.21 4.62 -5.87
CA GLN A 268 5.64 4.80 -6.13
C GLN A 268 6.49 3.66 -5.58
N SER A 269 6.20 3.15 -4.38
CA SER A 269 7.00 2.08 -3.78
C SER A 269 7.00 0.81 -4.62
N GLN A 270 5.91 0.48 -5.30
CA GLN A 270 5.80 -0.71 -6.14
C GLN A 270 6.31 -0.45 -7.56
N VAL A 271 5.97 0.70 -8.15
CA VAL A 271 6.47 1.11 -9.47
C VAL A 271 8.00 1.17 -9.46
N GLN A 272 8.60 1.75 -8.43
CA GLN A 272 10.05 1.88 -8.29
C GLN A 272 10.77 0.52 -8.25
N ARG A 273 10.16 -0.49 -7.58
CA ARG A 273 10.68 -1.87 -7.56
C ARG A 273 10.53 -2.55 -8.91
N ALA A 274 9.38 -2.45 -9.53
CA ALA A 274 9.16 -3.00 -10.86
C ALA A 274 10.15 -2.41 -11.89
N CYS A 275 10.42 -1.10 -11.82
CA CYS A 275 11.40 -0.42 -12.65
C CYS A 275 12.85 -0.73 -12.29
N SER A 276 13.13 -1.39 -11.15
CA SER A 276 14.47 -1.88 -10.80
C SER A 276 14.88 -3.17 -11.53
N CYS A 277 13.95 -3.85 -12.18
CA CYS A 277 14.22 -5.04 -13.00
C CYS A 277 14.96 -4.67 -14.30
N GLY A 278 15.73 -5.62 -14.85
CA GLY A 278 16.50 -5.42 -16.07
C GLY A 278 15.65 -5.34 -17.34
N SER A 279 14.47 -5.96 -17.35
CA SER A 279 13.55 -5.95 -18.49
C SER A 279 12.09 -5.84 -18.04
N LEU A 280 11.22 -5.36 -18.96
CA LEU A 280 9.76 -5.34 -18.71
C LEU A 280 9.23 -6.75 -18.39
N ARG A 281 9.76 -7.77 -19.07
CA ARG A 281 9.38 -9.17 -18.84
C ARG A 281 9.74 -9.61 -17.42
N ASP A 282 10.93 -9.24 -16.93
CA ASP A 282 11.36 -9.55 -15.56
C ASP A 282 10.48 -8.86 -14.52
N ALA A 283 10.09 -7.60 -14.76
CA ALA A 283 9.14 -6.88 -13.92
C ALA A 283 7.77 -7.57 -13.86
N GLN A 284 7.25 -8.03 -15.02
CA GLN A 284 6.01 -8.80 -15.09
C GLN A 284 6.12 -10.14 -14.36
N ILE A 285 7.23 -10.86 -14.56
CA ILE A 285 7.50 -12.12 -13.86
C ILE A 285 7.55 -11.89 -12.35
N ALA A 286 8.23 -10.84 -11.88
CA ALA A 286 8.30 -10.49 -10.47
C ALA A 286 6.90 -10.26 -9.88
N MET A 287 6.00 -9.58 -10.61
CA MET A 287 4.60 -9.40 -10.21
C MET A 287 3.85 -10.72 -10.09
N TRP A 288 4.00 -11.64 -11.06
CA TRP A 288 3.31 -12.93 -11.02
C TRP A 288 3.84 -13.88 -9.95
N ILE A 289 5.16 -13.87 -9.68
CA ILE A 289 5.76 -14.65 -8.57
C ILE A 289 5.26 -14.14 -7.22
N ASN A 290 4.89 -12.87 -7.10
CA ASN A 290 4.33 -12.28 -5.88
C ASN A 290 2.95 -12.87 -5.49
N LEU A 291 2.12 -13.28 -6.48
CA LEU A 291 0.75 -13.74 -6.25
C LEU A 291 0.62 -14.93 -5.27
N PRO A 292 1.39 -16.03 -5.40
CA PRO A 292 1.37 -17.11 -4.42
C PRO A 292 1.72 -16.66 -3.00
N GLY A 293 2.65 -15.71 -2.87
CA GLY A 293 3.03 -15.14 -1.58
C GLY A 293 1.89 -14.35 -0.94
N LEU A 294 1.16 -13.55 -1.73
CA LEU A 294 -0.04 -12.82 -1.28
C LEU A 294 -1.12 -13.78 -0.75
N TRP A 295 -1.39 -14.85 -1.50
CA TRP A 295 -2.31 -15.90 -1.05
C TRP A 295 -1.83 -16.61 0.21
N GLY A 296 -0.54 -16.94 0.27
CA GLY A 296 0.05 -17.60 1.44
C GLY A 296 -0.19 -16.81 2.72
N ILE A 297 0.14 -15.52 2.74
CA ILE A 297 -0.05 -14.67 3.92
C ILE A 297 -1.54 -14.50 4.26
N LEU A 298 -2.38 -14.26 3.24
CA LEU A 298 -3.82 -14.10 3.44
C LEU A 298 -4.44 -15.34 4.09
N TYR A 299 -4.23 -16.53 3.51
CA TYR A 299 -4.84 -17.75 4.00
C TYR A 299 -4.28 -18.21 5.34
N LEU A 300 -2.98 -18.03 5.58
CA LEU A 300 -2.42 -18.26 6.92
C LEU A 300 -3.10 -17.34 7.95
N GLY A 301 -3.28 -16.06 7.64
CA GLY A 301 -3.99 -15.12 8.51
C GLY A 301 -5.45 -15.52 8.75
N CYS A 302 -6.18 -15.95 7.71
CA CYS A 302 -7.56 -16.42 7.83
C CYS A 302 -7.65 -17.66 8.73
N LEU A 303 -6.77 -18.64 8.55
CA LEU A 303 -6.76 -19.88 9.35
C LEU A 303 -6.35 -19.62 10.80
N ILE A 304 -5.39 -18.71 11.05
CA ILE A 304 -5.03 -18.26 12.39
C ILE A 304 -6.25 -17.63 13.08
N GLY A 305 -7.03 -16.80 12.38
CA GLY A 305 -8.22 -16.18 12.94
C GLY A 305 -9.30 -17.18 13.36
N ILE A 306 -9.54 -18.22 12.56
CA ILE A 306 -10.45 -19.32 12.91
C ILE A 306 -9.93 -20.11 14.12
N THR A 307 -8.65 -20.41 14.15
CA THR A 307 -8.01 -21.14 15.28
C THR A 307 -8.07 -20.32 16.57
N MET A 308 -7.82 -19.02 16.47
CA MET A 308 -7.91 -18.07 17.58
C MET A 308 -9.35 -17.97 18.12
N TYR A 309 -10.34 -17.93 17.22
CA TYR A 309 -11.74 -17.99 17.62
C TYR A 309 -12.07 -19.31 18.36
N ALA A 310 -11.66 -20.45 17.82
CA ALA A 310 -11.88 -21.75 18.46
C ALA A 310 -11.27 -21.84 19.87
N PHE A 311 -10.11 -21.18 20.07
CA PHE A 311 -9.45 -21.13 21.37
C PHE A 311 -10.22 -20.26 22.39
N TYR A 312 -10.69 -19.07 21.96
CA TYR A 312 -11.39 -18.10 22.83
C TYR A 312 -12.93 -18.24 22.79
N ARG A 313 -13.48 -19.29 22.19
CA ARG A 313 -14.93 -19.44 21.92
C ARG A 313 -15.84 -19.27 23.13
N HIS A 314 -15.36 -19.58 24.33
CA HIS A 314 -16.14 -19.54 25.57
C HIS A 314 -15.84 -18.33 26.47
N CYS A 315 -14.83 -17.55 26.11
CA CYS A 315 -14.52 -16.30 26.80
C CYS A 315 -13.81 -15.31 25.90
N ASP A 316 -14.54 -14.31 25.42
CA ASP A 316 -14.00 -13.28 24.55
C ASP A 316 -13.11 -12.27 25.28
N PRO A 317 -11.81 -12.16 24.89
CA PRO A 317 -10.87 -11.25 25.54
C PRO A 317 -11.23 -9.77 25.39
N ILE A 318 -11.95 -9.39 24.32
CA ILE A 318 -12.32 -7.98 24.08
C ILE A 318 -13.47 -7.58 24.98
N GLN A 319 -14.56 -8.38 25.01
CA GLN A 319 -15.72 -8.11 25.86
C GLN A 319 -15.37 -8.21 27.35
N PHE A 320 -14.49 -9.14 27.69
CA PHE A 320 -13.95 -9.27 29.05
C PHE A 320 -12.95 -8.16 29.41
N LYS A 321 -12.59 -7.27 28.48
CA LYS A 321 -11.64 -6.16 28.65
C LYS A 321 -10.20 -6.59 29.02
N LEU A 322 -9.80 -7.79 28.65
CA LEU A 322 -8.42 -8.23 28.77
C LEU A 322 -7.52 -7.52 27.75
N VAL A 323 -8.06 -7.26 26.58
CA VAL A 323 -7.45 -6.43 25.54
C VAL A 323 -8.37 -5.27 25.19
N SER A 324 -7.78 -4.13 24.78
CA SER A 324 -8.51 -2.92 24.46
C SER A 324 -8.87 -2.78 22.98
N ALA A 325 -8.18 -3.52 22.12
CA ALA A 325 -8.35 -3.46 20.66
C ALA A 325 -8.22 -4.85 20.03
N SER A 326 -8.92 -5.06 18.91
CA SER A 326 -8.87 -6.33 18.17
C SER A 326 -7.46 -6.68 17.67
N ASP A 327 -6.62 -5.68 17.42
CA ASP A 327 -5.24 -5.86 16.95
C ASP A 327 -4.31 -6.48 18.02
N GLN A 328 -4.74 -6.51 19.29
CA GLN A 328 -4.05 -7.15 20.40
C GLN A 328 -4.41 -8.64 20.59
N LEU A 329 -5.42 -9.15 19.87
CA LEU A 329 -5.88 -10.54 19.99
C LEU A 329 -4.80 -11.54 19.58
N VAL A 330 -4.14 -11.32 18.44
CA VAL A 330 -3.12 -12.26 17.95
C VAL A 330 -1.90 -12.32 18.87
N PRO A 331 -1.34 -11.20 19.35
CA PRO A 331 -0.29 -11.23 20.37
C PRO A 331 -0.69 -11.96 21.64
N LEU A 332 -1.91 -11.72 22.14
CA LEU A 332 -2.44 -12.44 23.31
C LEU A 332 -2.51 -13.95 23.04
N PHE A 333 -3.08 -14.34 21.91
CA PHE A 333 -3.18 -15.74 21.49
C PHE A 333 -1.82 -16.43 21.41
N VAL A 334 -0.82 -15.75 20.85
CA VAL A 334 0.55 -16.26 20.78
C VAL A 334 1.12 -16.49 22.18
N MET A 335 0.90 -15.58 23.12
CA MET A 335 1.38 -15.73 24.49
C MET A 335 0.64 -16.86 25.22
N ASP A 336 -0.66 -17.01 25.02
CA ASP A 336 -1.43 -18.08 25.65
C ASP A 336 -1.03 -19.48 25.16
N VAL A 337 -0.86 -19.63 23.83
CA VAL A 337 -0.58 -20.93 23.21
C VAL A 337 0.91 -21.28 23.25
N MET A 338 1.79 -20.30 23.11
CA MET A 338 3.22 -20.55 22.91
C MET A 338 4.12 -19.95 23.98
N GLY A 339 3.58 -19.26 24.97
CA GLY A 339 4.37 -18.59 26.01
C GLY A 339 5.28 -19.53 26.83
N ASN A 340 4.99 -20.83 26.85
CA ASN A 340 5.83 -21.85 27.47
C ASN A 340 6.94 -22.40 26.54
N VAL A 341 6.94 -22.00 25.26
CA VAL A 341 7.93 -22.46 24.28
C VAL A 341 8.96 -21.35 24.06
N TYR A 342 10.13 -21.52 24.68
CA TYR A 342 11.21 -20.53 24.64
C TYR A 342 11.56 -20.12 23.19
N GLY A 343 11.54 -18.79 22.93
CA GLY A 343 11.96 -18.20 21.67
C GLY A 343 10.84 -18.08 20.61
N VAL A 344 9.72 -18.79 20.75
CA VAL A 344 8.64 -18.74 19.73
C VAL A 344 7.82 -17.44 19.79
N PRO A 345 7.46 -16.91 20.97
CA PRO A 345 6.87 -15.57 21.05
C PRO A 345 7.78 -14.48 20.48
N GLY A 346 9.10 -14.59 20.73
CA GLY A 346 10.11 -13.69 20.16
C GLY A 346 10.17 -13.77 18.63
N LEU A 347 10.06 -14.97 18.06
CA LEU A 347 9.97 -15.19 16.59
C LEU A 347 8.72 -14.53 16.00
N PHE A 348 7.57 -14.64 16.66
CA PHE A 348 6.34 -13.98 16.23
C PHE A 348 6.47 -12.45 16.23
N VAL A 349 7.04 -11.88 17.31
CA VAL A 349 7.29 -10.42 17.34
C VAL A 349 8.30 -10.01 16.29
N ALA A 350 9.34 -10.80 16.06
CA ALA A 350 10.27 -10.60 14.95
C ALA A 350 9.57 -10.62 13.58
N CYS A 351 8.59 -11.51 13.40
CA CYS A 351 7.73 -11.55 12.20
C CYS A 351 6.96 -10.23 12.02
N LEU A 352 6.29 -9.73 13.08
CA LEU A 352 5.53 -8.48 13.05
C LEU A 352 6.42 -7.29 12.69
N PHE A 353 7.55 -7.15 13.38
CA PHE A 353 8.47 -6.04 13.11
C PHE A 353 9.16 -6.17 11.76
N SER A 354 9.40 -7.39 11.26
CA SER A 354 9.89 -7.59 9.90
C SER A 354 8.95 -6.97 8.87
N GLY A 355 7.64 -7.23 8.98
CA GLY A 355 6.64 -6.63 8.10
C GLY A 355 6.58 -5.10 8.23
N ALA A 356 6.70 -4.56 9.43
CA ALA A 356 6.72 -3.11 9.64
C ALA A 356 7.97 -2.46 9.06
N LEU A 357 9.16 -3.01 9.35
CA LEU A 357 10.44 -2.49 8.89
C LEU A 357 10.53 -2.44 7.36
N SER A 358 10.09 -3.51 6.67
CA SER A 358 10.03 -3.56 5.21
C SER A 358 9.14 -2.45 4.64
N THR A 359 7.95 -2.27 5.19
CA THR A 359 7.02 -1.24 4.72
C THR A 359 7.55 0.16 4.96
N ILE A 360 8.13 0.45 6.13
CA ILE A 360 8.66 1.78 6.46
C ILE A 360 9.87 2.10 5.60
N SER A 361 10.83 1.16 5.45
CA SER A 361 12.01 1.37 4.62
C SER A 361 11.66 1.64 3.16
N SER A 362 10.66 0.91 2.67
CA SER A 362 10.10 1.09 1.33
C SER A 362 9.46 2.45 1.13
N GLY A 363 8.66 2.87 2.09
CA GLY A 363 7.99 4.16 2.08
C GLY A 363 8.98 5.32 2.14
N LEU A 364 9.96 5.28 3.03
CA LEU A 364 10.99 6.32 3.15
C LEU A 364 11.80 6.49 1.86
N ASN A 365 12.20 5.38 1.23
CA ASN A 365 12.92 5.43 -0.03
C ASN A 365 12.07 6.00 -1.17
N SER A 366 10.78 5.68 -1.20
CA SER A 366 9.84 6.18 -2.22
C SER A 366 9.51 7.67 -2.02
N ILE A 367 9.33 8.12 -0.78
CA ILE A 367 9.15 9.55 -0.49
C ILE A 367 10.42 10.32 -0.88
N ALA A 368 11.61 9.77 -0.57
CA ALA A 368 12.86 10.41 -0.96
C ALA A 368 12.98 10.57 -2.48
N ALA A 369 12.57 9.55 -3.25
CA ALA A 369 12.54 9.62 -4.70
C ALA A 369 11.57 10.69 -5.20
N CYS A 370 10.33 10.74 -4.70
CA CYS A 370 9.33 11.72 -5.08
C CYS A 370 9.75 13.15 -4.72
N VAL A 371 10.18 13.37 -3.48
CA VAL A 371 10.59 14.72 -3.04
C VAL A 371 11.79 15.21 -3.84
N LEU A 372 12.79 14.35 -4.09
CA LEU A 372 13.93 14.73 -4.90
C LEU A 372 13.54 15.06 -6.35
N GLN A 373 12.80 14.15 -7.02
CA GLN A 373 12.54 14.28 -8.46
C GLN A 373 11.40 15.26 -8.75
N ASP A 374 10.30 15.19 -7.98
CA ASP A 374 9.06 15.91 -8.31
C ASP A 374 8.97 17.29 -7.65
N VAL A 375 9.80 17.56 -6.63
CA VAL A 375 9.82 18.84 -5.93
C VAL A 375 11.17 19.53 -6.12
N ILE A 376 12.27 18.93 -5.64
CA ILE A 376 13.56 19.60 -5.56
C ILE A 376 14.17 19.81 -6.95
N LYS A 377 14.34 18.74 -7.74
CA LYS A 377 14.84 18.84 -9.12
C LYS A 377 13.86 19.57 -10.03
N ALA A 378 12.56 19.37 -9.83
CA ALA A 378 11.54 19.99 -10.67
C ALA A 378 11.49 21.53 -10.54
N TYR A 379 11.67 22.11 -9.34
CA TYR A 379 11.45 23.53 -9.11
C TYR A 379 12.69 24.33 -8.70
N PHE A 380 13.64 23.70 -7.98
CA PHE A 380 14.72 24.45 -7.36
C PHE A 380 16.10 24.19 -8.02
N TYR A 381 16.45 22.94 -8.31
CA TYR A 381 17.80 22.58 -8.75
C TYR A 381 17.74 21.53 -9.87
N LYS A 382 17.44 21.94 -11.10
CA LYS A 382 17.30 21.03 -12.25
C LYS A 382 18.61 20.28 -12.54
N ASP A 383 19.76 20.97 -12.49
CA ASP A 383 21.08 20.44 -12.83
C ASP A 383 21.91 20.05 -11.59
N MET A 384 21.25 19.40 -10.60
CA MET A 384 21.93 18.93 -9.40
C MET A 384 22.88 17.76 -9.72
N SER A 385 24.12 17.84 -9.23
CA SER A 385 25.09 16.72 -9.36
C SER A 385 24.54 15.45 -8.67
N GLU A 386 24.86 14.29 -9.22
CA GLU A 386 24.39 12.98 -8.73
C GLU A 386 24.76 12.73 -7.26
N GLU A 387 25.95 13.14 -6.84
CA GLU A 387 26.39 13.05 -5.45
C GLU A 387 25.50 13.89 -4.51
N ARG A 388 25.21 15.14 -4.89
CA ARG A 388 24.32 16.03 -4.11
C ARG A 388 22.91 15.46 -4.07
N ALA A 389 22.41 14.97 -5.20
CA ALA A 389 21.09 14.36 -5.31
C ALA A 389 20.96 13.13 -4.37
N THR A 390 21.98 12.28 -4.33
CA THR A 390 22.04 11.12 -3.41
C THR A 390 22.04 11.58 -1.94
N ASN A 391 22.85 12.60 -1.59
CA ASN A 391 22.90 13.12 -0.21
C ASN A 391 21.59 13.77 0.21
N VAL A 392 20.94 14.51 -0.70
CA VAL A 392 19.61 15.09 -0.46
C VAL A 392 18.57 13.97 -0.27
N SER A 393 18.60 12.90 -1.07
CA SER A 393 17.69 11.74 -0.88
C SER A 393 17.86 11.10 0.50
N LYS A 394 19.10 10.93 0.95
CA LYS A 394 19.39 10.42 2.30
C LYS A 394 18.86 11.34 3.39
N PHE A 395 19.08 12.64 3.26
CA PHE A 395 18.57 13.62 4.21
C PHE A 395 17.03 13.60 4.27
N VAL A 396 16.36 13.57 3.10
CA VAL A 396 14.91 13.50 3.01
C VAL A 396 14.38 12.23 3.67
N ALA A 397 14.97 11.06 3.37
CA ALA A 397 14.58 9.79 4.00
C ALA A 397 14.70 9.85 5.52
N GLY A 398 15.81 10.40 6.05
CA GLY A 398 16.02 10.58 7.48
C GLY A 398 15.01 11.52 8.13
N ALA A 399 14.78 12.69 7.52
CA ALA A 399 13.83 13.67 8.03
C ALA A 399 12.39 13.10 8.08
N PHE A 400 11.94 12.46 7.00
CA PHE A 400 10.62 11.84 6.96
C PHE A 400 10.49 10.63 7.89
N GLY A 401 11.58 9.91 8.17
CA GLY A 401 11.60 8.87 9.20
C GLY A 401 11.31 9.42 10.60
N LEU A 402 11.93 10.55 10.95
CA LEU A 402 11.66 11.22 12.23
C LEU A 402 10.23 11.78 12.31
N ILE A 403 9.72 12.36 11.21
CA ILE A 403 8.33 12.83 11.14
C ILE A 403 7.36 11.63 11.30
N CYS A 404 7.66 10.48 10.70
CA CYS A 404 6.87 9.26 10.85
C CYS A 404 6.76 8.81 12.31
N ILE A 405 7.87 8.81 13.06
CA ILE A 405 7.87 8.49 14.49
C ILE A 405 6.94 9.44 15.25
N GLY A 406 7.00 10.74 14.98
CA GLY A 406 6.11 11.74 15.61
C GLY A 406 4.64 11.53 15.25
N LEU A 407 4.33 11.22 13.99
CA LEU A 407 2.96 10.98 13.51
C LEU A 407 2.34 9.68 14.03
N THR A 408 3.13 8.76 14.60
CA THR A 408 2.61 7.56 15.25
C THR A 408 1.67 7.90 16.42
N TYR A 409 1.84 9.09 17.03
CA TYR A 409 0.88 9.60 18.02
C TYR A 409 -0.52 9.82 17.41
N VAL A 410 -0.59 10.35 16.19
CA VAL A 410 -1.87 10.54 15.49
C VAL A 410 -2.48 9.18 15.12
N ALA A 411 -1.65 8.21 14.72
CA ALA A 411 -2.11 6.85 14.42
C ALA A 411 -2.73 6.16 15.64
N SER A 412 -2.25 6.44 16.86
CA SER A 412 -2.80 5.88 18.09
C SER A 412 -4.24 6.33 18.41
N LEU A 413 -4.71 7.40 17.78
CA LEU A 413 -6.09 7.91 17.94
C LEU A 413 -7.08 7.26 16.97
N LEU A 414 -6.59 6.54 15.96
CA LEU A 414 -7.42 5.80 15.00
C LEU A 414 -7.87 4.47 15.64
N GLY A 415 -9.00 3.95 15.17
CA GLY A 415 -9.52 2.64 15.62
C GLY A 415 -8.69 1.45 15.09
N GLY A 416 -9.35 0.34 14.77
CA GLY A 416 -8.68 -0.86 14.25
C GLY A 416 -7.75 -0.57 13.06
N VAL A 417 -6.51 -1.05 13.15
CA VAL A 417 -5.41 -0.66 12.23
C VAL A 417 -5.65 -1.10 10.79
N LEU A 418 -6.25 -2.28 10.56
CA LEU A 418 -6.52 -2.78 9.21
C LEU A 418 -7.54 -1.90 8.47
N GLN A 419 -8.66 -1.59 9.14
CA GLN A 419 -9.68 -0.72 8.56
C GLN A 419 -9.15 0.68 8.31
N ALA A 420 -8.39 1.24 9.27
CA ALA A 420 -7.78 2.56 9.13
C ALA A 420 -6.84 2.63 7.92
N ALA A 421 -5.96 1.63 7.76
CA ALA A 421 -5.04 1.55 6.63
C ALA A 421 -5.76 1.42 5.28
N LEU A 422 -6.73 0.51 5.15
CA LEU A 422 -7.48 0.31 3.90
C LEU A 422 -8.37 1.53 3.57
N SER A 423 -8.96 2.18 4.59
CA SER A 423 -9.69 3.44 4.40
C SER A 423 -8.78 4.57 3.90
N LEU A 424 -7.55 4.68 4.45
CA LEU A 424 -6.56 5.66 4.00
C LEU A 424 -6.18 5.44 2.53
N PHE A 425 -5.93 4.17 2.12
CA PHE A 425 -5.68 3.85 0.72
C PHE A 425 -6.89 4.16 -0.15
N GLY A 426 -8.09 3.95 0.34
CA GLY A 426 -9.33 4.30 -0.38
C GLY A 426 -9.48 5.80 -0.58
N MET A 427 -9.34 6.58 0.50
CA MET A 427 -9.58 8.03 0.49
C MET A 427 -8.51 8.83 -0.26
N ILE A 428 -7.24 8.41 -0.23
CA ILE A 428 -6.13 9.15 -0.84
C ILE A 428 -5.56 8.39 -2.05
N GLY A 429 -5.37 7.08 -1.95
CA GLY A 429 -4.84 6.26 -3.05
C GLY A 429 -5.82 6.07 -4.19
N GLY A 430 -7.13 6.01 -3.89
CA GLY A 430 -8.17 5.94 -4.92
C GLY A 430 -8.18 7.13 -5.88
N PRO A 431 -8.19 8.39 -5.40
CA PRO A 431 -8.05 9.55 -6.27
C PRO A 431 -6.76 9.56 -7.09
N LEU A 432 -5.63 9.11 -6.53
CA LEU A 432 -4.38 8.95 -7.27
C LEU A 432 -4.51 7.92 -8.39
N LEU A 433 -5.03 6.73 -8.10
CA LEU A 433 -5.33 5.74 -9.14
C LEU A 433 -6.27 6.32 -10.20
N GLY A 434 -7.26 7.12 -9.78
CA GLY A 434 -8.21 7.79 -10.68
C GLY A 434 -7.52 8.71 -11.69
N VAL A 435 -6.54 9.51 -11.26
CA VAL A 435 -5.79 10.41 -12.16
C VAL A 435 -4.90 9.62 -13.13
N PHE A 436 -4.23 8.55 -12.68
CA PHE A 436 -3.47 7.67 -13.58
C PHE A 436 -4.41 6.94 -14.56
N THR A 437 -5.55 6.46 -14.11
CA THR A 437 -6.59 5.84 -14.96
C THR A 437 -7.11 6.84 -15.98
N LEU A 438 -7.41 8.08 -15.56
CA LEU A 438 -7.83 9.16 -16.43
C LEU A 438 -6.76 9.47 -17.52
N GLY A 439 -5.49 9.47 -17.14
CA GLY A 439 -4.39 9.73 -18.04
C GLY A 439 -4.09 8.60 -19.01
N MET A 440 -4.06 7.34 -18.54
CA MET A 440 -3.64 6.17 -19.32
C MET A 440 -4.74 5.58 -20.20
N ILE A 441 -6.02 5.76 -19.83
CA ILE A 441 -7.14 5.12 -20.51
C ILE A 441 -7.95 6.12 -21.33
N PHE A 442 -8.08 7.39 -20.89
CA PHE A 442 -8.94 8.37 -21.53
C PHE A 442 -8.12 9.44 -22.28
N PRO A 443 -8.00 9.34 -23.62
CA PRO A 443 -7.17 10.28 -24.41
C PRO A 443 -7.71 11.71 -24.39
N TRP A 444 -9.00 11.90 -24.14
CA TRP A 444 -9.66 13.22 -24.12
C TRP A 444 -9.35 14.07 -22.89
N ALA A 445 -8.81 13.44 -21.84
CA ALA A 445 -8.51 14.12 -20.59
C ALA A 445 -7.44 15.20 -20.75
N ASN A 446 -7.68 16.37 -20.17
CA ASN A 446 -6.77 17.49 -20.16
C ASN A 446 -6.28 17.83 -18.74
N THR A 447 -5.37 18.80 -18.62
CA THR A 447 -4.77 19.22 -17.34
C THR A 447 -5.80 19.72 -16.34
N TYR A 448 -6.80 20.51 -16.78
CA TYR A 448 -7.83 21.04 -15.88
C TYR A 448 -8.73 19.93 -15.33
N GLY A 449 -9.07 18.95 -16.19
CA GLY A 449 -9.80 17.76 -15.76
C GLY A 449 -9.03 16.90 -14.76
N ALA A 450 -7.71 16.76 -14.96
CA ALA A 450 -6.87 16.01 -14.01
C ALA A 450 -6.83 16.68 -12.62
N TYR A 451 -6.68 18.01 -12.56
CA TYR A 451 -6.75 18.75 -11.28
C TYR A 451 -8.12 18.65 -10.63
N ALA A 452 -9.18 18.93 -11.39
CA ALA A 452 -10.55 18.91 -10.86
C ALA A 452 -10.95 17.52 -10.38
N GLY A 453 -10.56 16.47 -11.11
CA GLY A 453 -10.79 15.08 -10.72
C GLY A 453 -10.06 14.72 -9.43
N LEU A 454 -8.75 15.02 -9.33
CA LEU A 454 -7.96 14.74 -8.13
C LEU A 454 -8.51 15.45 -6.89
N ILE A 455 -8.64 16.78 -6.98
CA ILE A 455 -9.04 17.61 -5.84
C ILE A 455 -10.50 17.31 -5.45
N GLY A 456 -11.40 17.24 -6.44
CA GLY A 456 -12.82 16.96 -6.19
C GLY A 456 -13.03 15.59 -5.55
N SER A 457 -12.30 14.58 -6.01
CA SER A 457 -12.37 13.23 -5.42
C SER A 457 -11.77 13.19 -4.02
N LEU A 458 -10.65 13.87 -3.76
CA LEU A 458 -10.09 13.98 -2.41
C LEU A 458 -11.09 14.62 -1.45
N ILE A 459 -11.69 15.76 -1.80
CA ILE A 459 -12.69 16.43 -0.98
C ILE A 459 -13.88 15.51 -0.70
N PHE A 460 -14.41 14.84 -1.72
CA PHE A 460 -15.54 13.93 -1.60
C PHE A 460 -15.23 12.73 -0.70
N MET A 461 -14.06 12.11 -0.87
CA MET A 461 -13.69 10.94 -0.08
C MET A 461 -13.36 11.28 1.37
N PHE A 462 -12.71 12.43 1.63
CA PHE A 462 -12.51 12.91 3.00
C PHE A 462 -13.85 13.26 3.68
N TRP A 463 -14.80 13.83 2.95
CA TRP A 463 -16.15 14.08 3.48
C TRP A 463 -16.84 12.76 3.89
N ILE A 464 -16.82 11.73 3.05
CA ILE A 464 -17.37 10.40 3.41
C ILE A 464 -16.61 9.81 4.61
N GLY A 465 -15.28 9.77 4.56
CA GLY A 465 -14.48 9.14 5.61
C GLY A 465 -14.60 9.80 6.98
N ILE A 466 -14.61 11.14 7.03
CA ILE A 466 -14.83 11.89 8.27
C ILE A 466 -16.27 11.69 8.75
N GLY A 467 -17.25 11.73 7.84
CA GLY A 467 -18.64 11.46 8.16
C GLY A 467 -18.85 10.08 8.79
N THR A 468 -18.21 9.05 8.26
CA THR A 468 -18.23 7.69 8.83
C THR A 468 -17.64 7.66 10.24
N GLN A 469 -16.56 8.40 10.52
CA GLN A 469 -15.95 8.46 11.86
C GLN A 469 -16.84 9.21 12.87
N ILE A 470 -17.60 10.20 12.43
CA ILE A 470 -18.55 10.94 13.28
C ILE A 470 -19.78 10.09 13.57
N VAL A 471 -20.38 9.51 12.53
CA VAL A 471 -21.63 8.73 12.61
C VAL A 471 -21.41 7.38 13.30
N LYS A 472 -20.22 6.76 13.12
CA LYS A 472 -19.85 5.43 13.64
C LYS A 472 -20.97 4.40 13.44
N PRO A 473 -21.32 4.07 12.20
CA PRO A 473 -22.39 3.14 11.92
C PRO A 473 -22.16 1.81 12.65
N ALA A 474 -23.21 1.27 13.26
CA ALA A 474 -23.13 -0.01 13.94
C ALA A 474 -22.86 -1.12 12.93
N ILE A 475 -21.74 -1.81 13.04
CA ILE A 475 -21.40 -2.95 12.22
C ILE A 475 -21.65 -4.21 13.06
N PRO A 476 -22.59 -5.09 12.65
CA PRO A 476 -22.88 -6.30 13.39
C PRO A 476 -21.65 -7.21 13.38
N LYS A 477 -21.25 -7.67 14.56
CA LYS A 477 -20.19 -8.66 14.76
C LYS A 477 -20.82 -10.04 14.98
N SER A 478 -20.06 -11.08 14.67
CA SER A 478 -20.47 -12.44 15.00
C SER A 478 -20.60 -12.62 16.52
N PRO A 479 -21.52 -13.48 17.02
CA PRO A 479 -21.72 -13.68 18.45
C PRO A 479 -20.44 -14.12 19.17
N LEU A 480 -20.21 -13.56 20.35
CA LEU A 480 -19.07 -13.86 21.23
C LEU A 480 -19.62 -14.27 22.59
N ASP A 481 -18.99 -15.25 23.24
CA ASP A 481 -19.45 -15.84 24.50
C ASP A 481 -18.58 -15.43 25.69
N LEU A 482 -19.18 -15.25 26.84
CA LEU A 482 -18.54 -14.94 28.11
C LEU A 482 -18.87 -15.99 29.20
N SER A 483 -19.51 -17.10 28.83
CA SER A 483 -20.09 -18.05 29.80
C SER A 483 -19.06 -18.74 30.70
N GLN A 484 -17.81 -18.87 30.26
CA GLN A 484 -16.75 -19.56 30.99
C GLN A 484 -15.55 -18.66 31.34
N CYS A 485 -15.76 -17.34 31.39
CA CYS A 485 -14.73 -16.41 31.84
C CYS A 485 -14.49 -16.52 33.33
N ASN A 486 -13.49 -17.32 33.76
CA ASN A 486 -13.11 -17.53 35.15
C ASN A 486 -11.88 -16.71 35.57
N TRP A 487 -11.57 -15.62 34.83
CA TRP A 487 -10.45 -14.78 35.20
C TRP A 487 -10.76 -13.92 36.43
N ASN A 488 -10.13 -14.22 37.56
CA ASN A 488 -10.08 -13.29 38.67
C ASN A 488 -9.15 -12.13 38.27
N LEU A 489 -9.71 -11.13 37.58
CA LEU A 489 -9.05 -9.83 37.50
C LEU A 489 -8.94 -9.34 38.97
N THR A 490 -7.79 -9.52 39.61
CA THR A 490 -7.42 -8.72 40.76
C THR A 490 -7.31 -7.29 40.24
N THR A 491 -8.47 -6.66 40.09
CA THR A 491 -8.56 -5.22 40.02
C THR A 491 -7.80 -4.75 41.25
N THR A 492 -6.74 -4.03 41.05
CA THR A 492 -6.20 -3.09 42.00
C THR A 492 -7.32 -2.07 42.28
N ALA A 493 -8.33 -2.53 43.00
CA ALA A 493 -9.44 -1.74 43.54
C ALA A 493 -8.98 -0.78 44.64
N ALA A 494 -7.68 -0.48 44.67
CA ALA A 494 -7.12 0.48 45.61
C ALA A 494 -7.37 1.95 45.25
N SER A 495 -7.95 2.23 44.10
CA SER A 495 -8.18 3.64 43.67
C SER A 495 -9.65 4.04 43.53
N VAL A 496 -10.61 3.15 43.70
CA VAL A 496 -12.03 3.50 43.62
C VAL A 496 -12.73 3.55 44.98
N THR A 497 -12.16 2.92 46.02
CA THR A 497 -12.75 2.93 47.37
C THR A 497 -12.54 4.25 48.11
N SER A 498 -11.69 5.15 47.61
CA SER A 498 -11.49 6.49 48.22
C SER A 498 -12.45 7.56 47.73
N LEU A 499 -13.27 7.31 46.70
CA LEU A 499 -14.25 8.27 46.15
C LEU A 499 -15.72 7.93 46.49
N VAL A 500 -16.00 6.76 47.11
CA VAL A 500 -17.38 6.37 47.46
C VAL A 500 -17.70 6.67 48.95
N ASN A 501 -16.72 7.05 49.74
CA ASN A 501 -16.95 7.33 51.20
C ASN A 501 -17.40 8.75 51.53
N ILE A 502 -17.87 9.55 50.56
CA ILE A 502 -18.38 10.92 50.82
C ILE A 502 -19.90 11.06 50.53
N SER A 503 -20.67 10.01 50.37
CA SER A 503 -22.13 10.13 50.17
C SER A 503 -22.98 9.01 50.77
N SER A 504 -22.57 8.39 51.87
CA SER A 504 -23.38 7.31 52.49
C SER A 504 -24.23 7.75 53.68
N THR A 505 -24.77 8.98 53.71
CA THR A 505 -25.64 9.41 54.81
C THR A 505 -27.07 9.85 54.36
N ARG A 506 -27.51 9.58 53.17
CA ARG A 506 -28.86 9.96 52.71
C ARG A 506 -29.54 9.01 51.71
N VAL A 507 -29.37 7.70 51.82
CA VAL A 507 -30.11 6.74 50.94
C VAL A 507 -30.62 5.52 51.72
N SER A 508 -30.85 5.61 53.05
CA SER A 508 -31.39 4.49 53.81
C SER A 508 -32.93 4.49 53.96
N SER A 509 -33.66 5.26 53.19
CA SER A 509 -35.13 5.34 53.33
C SER A 509 -35.94 5.01 52.05
N VAL A 510 -35.30 4.44 50.99
CA VAL A 510 -36.03 4.12 49.75
C VAL A 510 -35.92 2.65 49.31
N ILE A 511 -35.26 1.78 50.07
CA ILE A 511 -35.05 0.37 49.71
C ILE A 511 -36.01 -0.61 50.43
N SER A 512 -37.13 -0.16 50.98
CA SER A 512 -38.11 -1.07 51.63
C SER A 512 -39.38 -1.34 50.83
N SER A 513 -39.48 -0.97 49.56
CA SER A 513 -40.72 -1.16 48.78
C SER A 513 -40.60 -1.77 47.38
N THR A 514 -39.51 -2.48 47.08
CA THR A 514 -39.32 -3.12 45.78
C THR A 514 -38.71 -4.52 45.86
N MET A 515 -39.36 -5.39 46.65
CA MET A 515 -39.01 -6.82 46.66
C MET A 515 -40.24 -7.69 46.33
N GLU A 516 -40.94 -7.38 45.25
CA GLU A 516 -42.01 -8.22 44.68
C GLU A 516 -42.17 -8.13 43.16
N PHE A 517 -41.03 -8.04 42.42
CA PHE A 517 -41.07 -8.00 40.95
C PHE A 517 -39.96 -8.78 40.29
N THR A 518 -39.75 -10.07 40.69
CA THR A 518 -38.68 -10.91 40.11
C THR A 518 -39.18 -12.19 39.41
N HIS A 519 -40.38 -12.22 38.86
CA HIS A 519 -40.82 -13.37 38.07
C HIS A 519 -41.36 -13.08 36.65
N ASN A 520 -41.35 -11.83 36.18
CA ASN A 520 -41.83 -11.48 34.85
C ASN A 520 -40.76 -10.75 33.97
N ALA A 521 -39.50 -10.71 34.40
CA ALA A 521 -38.43 -10.00 33.65
C ALA A 521 -37.83 -10.80 32.49
N THR A 522 -38.16 -12.11 32.37
CA THR A 522 -37.57 -12.97 31.33
C THR A 522 -38.34 -13.04 30.04
N LEU A 523 -39.55 -12.48 29.97
CA LEU A 523 -40.35 -12.44 28.72
C LEU A 523 -40.47 -11.04 28.06
N VAL A 524 -39.99 -9.99 28.73
CA VAL A 524 -39.98 -8.64 28.14
C VAL A 524 -38.71 -8.30 27.38
N SER A 525 -37.63 -9.07 27.60
CA SER A 525 -36.32 -8.82 26.96
C SER A 525 -36.27 -9.22 25.48
N THR A 526 -37.14 -10.12 25.01
CA THR A 526 -37.15 -10.55 23.59
C THR A 526 -38.13 -9.72 22.73
N ALA A 527 -39.06 -8.97 23.32
CA ALA A 527 -39.95 -8.09 22.56
C ALA A 527 -39.46 -6.64 22.42
N ALA A 528 -38.47 -6.23 23.28
CA ALA A 528 -37.90 -4.87 23.24
C ALA A 528 -36.80 -4.69 22.21
N ILE A 529 -36.31 -5.79 21.59
CA ILE A 529 -35.26 -5.74 20.55
C ILE A 529 -35.86 -5.57 19.15
N SER A 530 -37.21 -5.72 18.99
CA SER A 530 -37.86 -5.60 17.66
C SER A 530 -38.52 -4.24 17.41
N SER A 531 -38.43 -3.27 18.32
CA SER A 531 -38.89 -1.90 18.10
C SER A 531 -37.80 -0.86 18.44
N ALA A 532 -36.56 -1.09 18.01
CA ALA A 532 -35.69 0.03 17.74
C ALA A 532 -36.37 0.82 16.62
N ALA A 533 -37.04 1.92 16.96
CA ALA A 533 -37.59 2.86 16.00
C ALA A 533 -36.52 3.06 14.93
N GLU A 534 -36.84 2.77 13.67
CA GLU A 534 -36.03 3.21 12.53
C GLU A 534 -35.91 4.72 12.68
N VAL A 535 -34.78 5.16 13.24
CA VAL A 535 -34.39 6.55 13.19
C VAL A 535 -34.27 6.83 11.71
N GLU A 536 -35.22 7.62 11.16
CA GLU A 536 -35.23 8.00 9.76
C GLU A 536 -33.97 8.80 9.46
N HIS A 537 -32.91 8.07 9.15
CA HIS A 537 -31.63 8.64 8.80
C HIS A 537 -31.78 9.30 7.44
N GLY A 538 -31.46 10.59 7.35
CA GLY A 538 -31.51 11.34 6.09
C GLY A 538 -30.66 10.66 4.99
N PRO A 539 -30.86 10.99 3.71
CA PRO A 539 -30.23 10.32 2.56
C PRO A 539 -28.69 10.28 2.61
N LEU A 540 -28.07 11.21 3.31
CA LEU A 540 -26.61 11.27 3.52
C LEU A 540 -26.09 10.15 4.43
N TYR A 541 -26.91 9.59 5.30
CA TYR A 541 -26.52 8.49 6.18
C TYR A 541 -26.05 7.27 5.38
N LYS A 542 -26.72 6.95 4.28
CA LYS A 542 -26.36 5.85 3.39
C LYS A 542 -24.93 5.98 2.81
N LEU A 543 -24.45 7.21 2.61
CA LEU A 543 -23.07 7.44 2.17
C LEU A 543 -22.05 7.15 3.28
N TYR A 544 -22.39 7.43 4.54
CA TYR A 544 -21.53 7.18 5.68
C TYR A 544 -21.51 5.71 6.14
N THR A 545 -22.47 4.90 5.69
CA THR A 545 -22.51 3.44 5.92
C THR A 545 -21.78 2.66 4.84
N LEU A 546 -21.27 3.31 3.79
CA LEU A 546 -20.52 2.65 2.72
C LEU A 546 -19.35 1.86 3.28
N SER A 547 -19.21 0.57 2.90
CA SER A 547 -18.07 -0.25 3.29
C SER A 547 -16.75 0.37 2.83
N TYR A 548 -15.77 0.40 3.71
CA TYR A 548 -14.44 0.97 3.46
C TYR A 548 -13.73 0.37 2.25
N ILE A 549 -14.08 -0.85 1.85
CA ILE A 549 -13.51 -1.52 0.68
C ILE A 549 -13.95 -0.86 -0.63
N TRP A 550 -15.14 -0.24 -0.66
CA TRP A 550 -15.63 0.50 -1.81
C TRP A 550 -15.00 1.89 -1.99
N TYR A 551 -14.27 2.40 -0.99
CA TYR A 551 -13.72 3.76 -1.03
C TYR A 551 -12.83 4.00 -2.25
N SER A 552 -11.93 3.07 -2.58
CA SER A 552 -11.06 3.22 -3.76
C SER A 552 -11.84 3.22 -5.07
N ALA A 553 -12.84 2.34 -5.22
CA ALA A 553 -13.67 2.29 -6.42
C ALA A 553 -14.49 3.58 -6.60
N THR A 554 -15.10 4.06 -5.51
CA THR A 554 -15.86 5.32 -5.48
C THR A 554 -14.96 6.50 -5.82
N ALA A 555 -13.75 6.54 -5.28
CA ALA A 555 -12.78 7.59 -5.54
C ALA A 555 -12.32 7.62 -7.00
N VAL A 556 -11.99 6.46 -7.57
CA VAL A 556 -11.60 6.35 -8.99
C VAL A 556 -12.74 6.82 -9.90
N LEU A 557 -13.96 6.33 -9.64
CA LEU A 557 -15.14 6.74 -10.41
C LEU A 557 -15.37 8.25 -10.34
N THR A 558 -15.31 8.82 -9.13
CA THR A 558 -15.46 10.27 -8.92
C THR A 558 -14.38 11.07 -9.66
N THR A 559 -13.10 10.64 -9.57
CA THR A 559 -12.00 11.29 -10.28
C THR A 559 -12.20 11.27 -11.78
N VAL A 560 -12.57 10.11 -12.34
CA VAL A 560 -12.75 9.94 -13.79
C VAL A 560 -13.96 10.75 -14.27
N VAL A 561 -15.09 10.70 -13.55
CA VAL A 561 -16.31 11.43 -13.94
C VAL A 561 -16.08 12.94 -13.91
N ILE A 562 -15.60 13.49 -12.78
CA ILE A 562 -15.31 14.92 -12.66
C ILE A 562 -14.23 15.32 -13.69
N GLY A 563 -13.17 14.52 -13.81
CA GLY A 563 -12.07 14.78 -14.73
C GLY A 563 -12.51 14.84 -16.18
N LEU A 564 -13.37 13.92 -16.63
CA LEU A 564 -13.91 13.94 -17.99
C LEU A 564 -14.88 15.10 -18.21
N ILE A 565 -15.81 15.35 -17.29
CA ILE A 565 -16.74 16.49 -17.39
C ILE A 565 -15.97 17.78 -17.56
N VAL A 566 -15.01 18.07 -16.68
CA VAL A 566 -14.20 19.29 -16.76
C VAL A 566 -13.35 19.31 -18.04
N SER A 567 -12.79 18.18 -18.47
CA SER A 567 -12.02 18.11 -19.72
C SER A 567 -12.86 18.45 -20.96
N PHE A 568 -14.11 17.99 -21.00
CA PHE A 568 -15.02 18.32 -22.09
C PHE A 568 -15.47 19.79 -22.06
N LEU A 569 -15.66 20.38 -20.90
CA LEU A 569 -16.04 21.78 -20.72
C LEU A 569 -14.89 22.76 -21.04
N THR A 570 -13.64 22.38 -20.73
CA THR A 570 -12.45 23.23 -20.90
C THR A 570 -11.67 23.00 -22.20
N GLY A 571 -12.19 22.14 -23.09
CA GLY A 571 -11.55 21.79 -24.35
C GLY A 571 -10.79 20.46 -24.26
N ARG A 572 -11.41 19.41 -24.80
CA ARG A 572 -10.84 18.04 -24.83
C ARG A 572 -9.56 17.95 -25.65
N THR A 573 -8.60 17.15 -25.21
CA THR A 573 -7.43 16.78 -25.98
C THR A 573 -7.85 15.90 -27.17
N LYS A 574 -7.25 16.10 -28.34
CA LYS A 574 -7.54 15.26 -29.51
C LYS A 574 -6.77 13.95 -29.42
N ALA A 575 -7.49 12.83 -29.54
CA ALA A 575 -6.89 11.50 -29.43
C ALA A 575 -5.82 11.21 -30.50
N SER A 576 -5.93 11.85 -31.69
CA SER A 576 -4.97 11.71 -32.78
C SER A 576 -3.61 12.40 -32.52
N GLU A 577 -3.57 13.37 -31.60
CA GLU A 577 -2.37 14.11 -31.20
C GLU A 577 -1.69 13.48 -29.97
N MET A 578 -2.34 12.46 -29.38
CA MET A 578 -1.85 11.80 -28.17
C MET A 578 -0.68 10.86 -28.47
N ASN A 579 0.40 10.99 -27.68
CA ASN A 579 1.52 10.05 -27.74
C ASN A 579 1.06 8.65 -27.25
N PRO A 580 1.08 7.61 -28.10
CA PRO A 580 0.61 6.29 -27.73
C PRO A 580 1.45 5.61 -26.63
N ARG A 581 2.69 6.05 -26.39
CA ARG A 581 3.53 5.55 -25.27
C ARG A 581 2.95 5.88 -23.89
N LEU A 582 2.16 6.95 -23.78
CA LEU A 582 1.50 7.40 -22.56
C LEU A 582 0.17 6.69 -22.28
N MET A 583 -0.31 5.91 -23.23
CA MET A 583 -1.62 5.26 -23.16
C MET A 583 -1.47 3.74 -22.97
N ALA A 584 -2.39 3.16 -22.23
CA ALA A 584 -2.51 1.72 -22.11
C ALA A 584 -3.55 1.18 -23.08
N PRO A 585 -3.23 0.22 -23.97
CA PRO A 585 -4.18 -0.39 -24.89
C PRO A 585 -5.08 -1.39 -24.15
N LEU A 586 -5.97 -0.88 -23.28
CA LEU A 586 -6.75 -1.66 -22.33
C LEU A 586 -7.53 -2.80 -22.98
N PHE A 587 -8.24 -2.49 -24.07
CA PHE A 587 -9.09 -3.46 -24.75
C PHE A 587 -8.29 -4.50 -25.55
N ASP A 588 -7.12 -4.14 -26.07
CA ASP A 588 -6.21 -5.07 -26.72
C ASP A 588 -5.60 -6.06 -25.72
N ILE A 589 -5.41 -5.63 -24.45
CA ILE A 589 -4.88 -6.46 -23.38
C ILE A 589 -5.94 -7.40 -22.82
N ILE A 590 -7.16 -6.88 -22.55
CA ILE A 590 -8.23 -7.66 -21.91
C ILE A 590 -8.87 -8.63 -22.90
N PHE A 591 -9.03 -8.20 -24.16
CA PHE A 591 -9.73 -8.96 -25.20
C PHE A 591 -8.86 -9.19 -26.45
N PRO A 592 -7.68 -9.84 -26.33
CA PRO A 592 -6.76 -10.02 -27.46
C PRO A 592 -7.34 -10.89 -28.61
N PHE A 593 -8.42 -11.62 -28.31
CA PHE A 593 -9.12 -12.48 -29.26
C PHE A 593 -10.16 -11.76 -30.12
N LEU A 594 -10.46 -10.49 -29.82
CA LEU A 594 -11.43 -9.73 -30.62
C LEU A 594 -10.83 -9.30 -31.98
N PRO A 595 -11.62 -9.35 -33.06
CA PRO A 595 -11.16 -8.93 -34.36
C PRO A 595 -10.86 -7.43 -34.39
N GLU A 596 -9.90 -7.04 -35.24
CA GLU A 596 -9.41 -5.66 -35.38
C GLU A 596 -10.54 -4.64 -35.65
N LYS A 597 -11.61 -5.06 -36.37
CA LYS A 597 -12.79 -4.24 -36.62
C LYS A 597 -13.50 -3.77 -35.34
N ILE A 598 -13.44 -4.57 -34.27
CA ILE A 598 -14.04 -4.24 -32.96
C ILE A 598 -13.03 -3.51 -32.08
N LEU A 599 -11.74 -3.90 -32.10
CA LEU A 599 -10.70 -3.27 -31.28
C LEU A 599 -10.39 -1.83 -31.73
N ARG A 600 -10.39 -1.56 -33.04
CA ARG A 600 -10.06 -0.25 -33.60
C ARG A 600 -10.91 0.90 -33.02
N PRO A 601 -12.25 0.85 -32.98
CA PRO A 601 -13.05 1.90 -32.34
C PRO A 601 -12.83 1.97 -30.82
N LEU A 602 -12.55 0.85 -30.13
CA LEU A 602 -12.27 0.78 -28.71
C LEU A 602 -10.92 1.39 -28.31
N ARG A 603 -10.02 1.64 -29.27
CA ARG A 603 -8.77 2.40 -29.06
C ARG A 603 -8.98 3.91 -29.04
N PHE A 604 -10.22 4.39 -29.17
CA PHE A 604 -10.62 5.80 -29.09
C PHE A 604 -9.83 6.74 -30.03
N GLY A 605 -9.31 6.24 -31.15
CA GLY A 605 -8.53 7.00 -32.13
C GLY A 605 -7.02 7.08 -31.83
N VAL A 606 -6.53 6.42 -30.80
CA VAL A 606 -5.09 6.31 -30.52
C VAL A 606 -4.44 5.27 -31.45
N ARG A 607 -3.28 5.60 -32.02
CA ARG A 607 -2.56 4.74 -32.97
C ARG A 607 -1.50 3.91 -32.26
N TYR A 608 -1.88 2.75 -31.73
CA TYR A 608 -0.95 1.84 -31.03
C TYR A 608 -0.01 1.07 -31.97
N ASP A 609 -0.25 1.06 -33.29
CA ASP A 609 0.61 0.39 -34.27
C ASP A 609 2.05 0.91 -34.21
N MET A 610 2.22 2.19 -33.90
CA MET A 610 3.53 2.83 -33.75
C MET A 610 4.35 2.29 -32.58
N ILE A 611 3.71 1.77 -31.51
CA ILE A 611 4.44 1.18 -30.37
C ILE A 611 5.20 -0.07 -30.79
N LYS A 612 4.60 -0.93 -31.63
CA LYS A 612 5.23 -2.17 -32.09
C LYS A 612 6.49 -1.90 -32.94
N HIS A 613 6.47 -0.85 -33.75
CA HIS A 613 7.63 -0.42 -34.53
C HIS A 613 8.76 0.09 -33.63
N PHE A 614 8.46 0.90 -32.62
CA PHE A 614 9.47 1.39 -31.67
C PHE A 614 10.08 0.26 -30.82
N GLU A 615 9.28 -0.73 -30.39
CA GLU A 615 9.80 -1.89 -29.62
C GLU A 615 10.64 -2.85 -30.49
N SER A 616 10.43 -2.90 -31.82
CA SER A 616 11.29 -3.64 -32.74
C SER A 616 12.61 -2.91 -33.00
N ASP A 617 12.57 -1.59 -33.17
CA ASP A 617 13.75 -0.76 -33.40
C ASP A 617 14.64 -0.71 -32.15
N GLU A 618 14.06 -0.61 -30.93
CA GLU A 618 14.84 -0.68 -29.68
C GLU A 618 15.51 -2.05 -29.49
N ARG A 619 14.90 -3.15 -29.93
CA ARG A 619 15.54 -4.49 -29.88
C ARG A 619 16.69 -4.63 -30.87
N HIS A 620 16.60 -4.04 -32.04
CA HIS A 620 17.69 -4.00 -33.01
C HIS A 620 18.84 -3.12 -32.53
N THR A 621 18.54 -1.93 -32.02
CA THR A 621 19.55 -0.99 -31.52
C THR A 621 20.24 -1.48 -30.24
N ALA A 622 19.49 -2.13 -29.32
CA ALA A 622 20.07 -2.70 -28.09
C ALA A 622 21.00 -3.91 -28.35
N ASN A 623 20.82 -4.61 -29.49
CA ASN A 623 21.71 -5.70 -29.89
C ASN A 623 22.99 -5.19 -30.62
N GLU A 624 22.98 -3.96 -31.11
CA GLU A 624 24.10 -3.37 -31.89
C GLU A 624 24.94 -2.37 -31.10
N LEU A 625 24.43 -1.81 -29.98
CA LEU A 625 25.12 -0.78 -29.19
C LEU A 625 25.63 -1.33 -27.84
N HIS A 626 26.85 -0.96 -27.48
CA HIS A 626 27.40 -1.24 -26.15
C HIS A 626 26.57 -0.52 -25.07
N PRO A 627 26.34 -1.08 -23.86
CA PRO A 627 25.49 -0.49 -22.83
C PRO A 627 25.76 0.98 -22.48
N THR A 628 27.01 1.44 -22.65
CA THR A 628 27.42 2.84 -22.44
C THR A 628 27.01 3.81 -23.57
N GLU A 629 26.65 3.31 -24.73
CA GLU A 629 26.21 4.12 -25.87
C GLU A 629 24.70 4.29 -25.92
N ILE A 630 23.98 3.33 -25.34
CA ILE A 630 22.52 3.37 -25.21
C ILE A 630 22.08 4.55 -24.34
N ASP A 631 22.77 4.79 -23.22
CA ASP A 631 22.46 5.91 -22.30
C ASP A 631 22.73 7.28 -23.00
N LYS A 632 23.79 7.39 -23.82
CA LYS A 632 24.06 8.61 -24.59
C LYS A 632 23.05 8.89 -25.70
N TYR A 633 22.55 7.84 -26.37
CA TYR A 633 21.57 7.97 -27.43
C TYR A 633 20.23 8.49 -26.88
N PHE A 634 19.79 8.00 -25.72
CA PHE A 634 18.55 8.43 -25.08
C PHE A 634 18.65 9.83 -24.47
N ASP A 635 19.79 10.25 -23.93
CA ASP A 635 20.00 11.60 -23.43
C ASP A 635 19.97 12.64 -24.58
N THR A 636 20.50 12.29 -25.73
CA THR A 636 20.49 13.15 -26.92
C THR A 636 19.07 13.31 -27.49
N GLU A 637 18.27 12.23 -27.52
CA GLU A 637 16.88 12.26 -28.01
C GLU A 637 15.94 13.05 -27.08
N MET A 638 16.19 13.01 -25.75
CA MET A 638 15.45 13.83 -24.78
C MET A 638 15.79 15.31 -24.91
N THR A 639 17.04 15.66 -25.17
CA THR A 639 17.49 17.06 -25.33
C THR A 639 16.95 17.68 -26.62
N GLU A 640 16.90 16.95 -27.74
CA GLU A 640 16.30 17.42 -28.99
C GLU A 640 14.79 17.64 -28.87
N LYS A 641 14.08 16.81 -28.08
CA LYS A 641 12.63 16.99 -27.86
C LYS A 641 12.30 18.17 -26.95
N GLU A 642 13.15 18.50 -25.98
CA GLU A 642 13.01 19.75 -25.18
C GLU A 642 13.21 21.00 -26.06
N GLN A 643 14.11 20.96 -27.03
CA GLN A 643 14.31 22.07 -27.97
C GLN A 643 13.13 22.22 -28.93
N THR A 644 12.56 21.12 -29.42
CA THR A 644 11.39 21.15 -30.36
C THR A 644 10.12 21.62 -29.63
N SER A 645 9.95 21.29 -28.36
CA SER A 645 8.84 21.80 -27.53
C SER A 645 8.92 23.31 -27.26
N ARG A 646 10.12 23.87 -27.15
CA ARG A 646 10.32 25.32 -26.98
C ARG A 646 10.06 26.14 -28.26
N THR A 647 10.22 25.55 -29.44
CA THR A 647 9.93 26.23 -30.73
C THR A 647 8.45 26.29 -31.04
N HIS A 648 7.60 25.43 -30.47
CA HIS A 648 6.15 25.46 -30.70
C HIS A 648 5.36 26.40 -29.77
N THR A 649 6.01 27.09 -28.83
CA THR A 649 5.38 28.10 -27.96
C THR A 649 5.68 29.54 -28.38
N MET A 650 6.38 29.78 -29.54
CA MET A 650 6.57 31.12 -30.09
C MET A 650 5.52 31.38 -31.18
N ASN A 651 4.82 32.47 -31.03
CA ASN A 651 3.78 33.05 -31.89
C ASN A 651 4.20 33.07 -33.36
N PRO A 652 3.35 32.60 -34.34
CA PRO A 652 3.70 32.52 -35.74
C PRO A 652 3.98 33.85 -36.45
N ASP A 653 3.67 34.98 -35.83
CA ASP A 653 3.70 36.29 -36.52
C ASP A 653 5.03 37.06 -36.39
N SER A 654 6.09 36.48 -35.82
CA SER A 654 7.37 37.22 -35.64
C SER A 654 8.57 36.70 -36.44
N VAL A 655 8.40 35.74 -37.33
CA VAL A 655 9.53 35.08 -38.07
C VAL A 655 9.66 35.48 -39.55
N ILE A 656 8.94 36.49 -40.05
CA ILE A 656 9.00 36.85 -41.51
C ILE A 656 10.05 37.91 -41.86
N TRP A 657 10.83 38.47 -40.92
CA TRP A 657 11.71 39.61 -41.28
C TRP A 657 13.19 39.49 -40.87
N GLN A 658 13.86 38.34 -40.91
CA GLN A 658 15.31 38.29 -40.66
C GLN A 658 16.15 37.25 -41.45
N HIS A 659 15.74 36.82 -42.61
CA HIS A 659 16.61 36.04 -43.53
C HIS A 659 16.60 36.58 -44.95
N MET A 660 17.11 37.81 -45.06
CA MET A 660 17.66 38.33 -46.36
C MET A 660 18.83 39.25 -46.01
N LYS A 661 20.03 38.72 -45.91
CA LYS A 661 21.33 39.30 -46.15
C LYS A 661 22.46 38.42 -45.61
N HIS A 662 23.07 37.74 -46.51
CA HIS A 662 24.52 37.58 -46.74
C HIS A 662 24.76 36.28 -47.50
N ASP A 663 24.78 36.47 -48.83
CA ASP A 663 25.61 35.67 -49.73
C ASP A 663 27.01 36.26 -49.71
N ASP A 664 27.93 35.37 -49.95
CA ASP A 664 29.18 35.48 -50.69
C ASP A 664 30.39 34.90 -49.99
N HIS A 665 31.02 34.07 -50.80
CA HIS A 665 32.41 33.67 -50.92
C HIS A 665 32.94 32.33 -50.36
N ASN A 666 33.25 31.55 -51.39
CA ASN A 666 34.44 30.74 -51.76
C ASN A 666 34.52 29.27 -51.28
N VAL A 667 34.37 28.36 -52.18
CA VAL A 667 35.21 27.55 -53.10
C VAL A 667 36.64 27.26 -52.58
N ASP A 668 36.90 25.97 -52.38
CA ASP A 668 37.96 25.12 -52.97
C ASP A 668 38.13 23.82 -52.18
N ILE A 669 37.85 22.67 -52.75
CA ILE A 669 38.65 21.66 -53.46
C ILE A 669 39.79 21.03 -52.62
N PHE A 670 39.71 19.70 -52.38
CA PHE A 670 40.56 18.55 -52.62
C PHE A 670 40.26 17.42 -51.64
N SER A 671 39.76 16.36 -52.08
CA SER A 671 40.15 15.07 -52.67
C SER A 671 40.56 13.97 -51.68
N ASN A 672 39.91 12.83 -51.92
CA ASN A 672 40.38 11.43 -51.74
C ASN A 672 40.48 10.80 -50.35
N ASN A 673 39.73 9.84 -49.97
CA ASN A 673 39.46 8.49 -50.41
C ASN A 673 38.61 7.71 -49.39
N PRO A 674 38.03 6.57 -49.69
CA PRO A 674 36.71 6.17 -49.19
C PRO A 674 36.80 4.99 -48.21
N GLY A 675 35.78 4.89 -47.37
CA GLY A 675 35.59 3.73 -46.49
C GLY A 675 34.32 3.80 -45.68
N SER A 676 33.23 3.28 -46.22
CA SER A 676 32.15 2.57 -45.53
C SER A 676 31.62 3.07 -44.19
N SER A 677 30.98 4.23 -44.14
CA SER A 677 30.01 4.51 -43.05
C SER A 677 28.99 5.61 -43.39
N THR A 678 29.03 6.18 -44.62
CA THR A 678 28.20 7.33 -44.98
C THR A 678 26.91 6.95 -45.72
N GLN A 679 26.72 5.71 -46.14
CA GLN A 679 25.51 5.29 -46.86
C GLN A 679 24.29 5.05 -45.93
N ALA A 680 24.51 4.63 -44.70
CA ALA A 680 23.42 4.43 -43.72
C ALA A 680 22.81 5.76 -43.23
N LEU A 681 23.58 6.87 -43.25
CA LEU A 681 23.14 8.19 -42.80
C LEU A 681 22.38 8.98 -43.87
N VAL A 682 22.53 8.64 -45.14
CA VAL A 682 21.85 9.32 -46.27
C VAL A 682 20.42 8.74 -46.47
N GLU A 683 20.20 7.46 -46.23
CA GLU A 683 18.85 6.87 -46.32
C GLU A 683 17.93 7.32 -45.18
N LEU A 684 18.44 7.62 -43.98
CA LEU A 684 17.66 8.14 -42.86
C LEU A 684 17.19 9.59 -43.07
N LYS A 685 17.87 10.40 -43.91
CA LYS A 685 17.44 11.78 -44.22
C LYS A 685 16.34 11.85 -45.26
N THR A 686 16.14 10.83 -46.09
CA THR A 686 15.13 10.83 -47.15
C THR A 686 13.73 10.43 -46.67
N TYR A 687 13.61 9.77 -45.51
CA TYR A 687 12.31 9.42 -44.93
C TYR A 687 11.68 10.53 -44.05
N ARG A 688 12.30 11.71 -43.97
CA ARG A 688 11.80 12.88 -43.21
C ARG A 688 10.89 13.82 -43.98
N ARG A 689 10.48 13.46 -45.22
CA ARG A 689 9.68 14.33 -46.12
C ARG A 689 8.37 13.71 -46.62
N ILE A 690 7.81 12.72 -45.89
CA ILE A 690 6.42 12.32 -46.15
C ILE A 690 5.66 12.27 -44.82
#